data_8b24840f624dcaba1d5adb7a2b16ef23
#
_entry.id   8b24840f624dcaba1d5adb7a2b16ef23
#
_cell.length_a   1.000
_cell.length_b   1.000
_cell.length_c   1.000
_cell.angle_alpha   90.00
_cell.angle_beta   90.00
_cell.angle_gamma   90.00
#
_symmetry.space_group_name_H-M   'P 1'
#
loop_
_entity.id
_entity.type
_entity.pdbx_description
1 polymer ?
#
loop_
_entity_poly.entity_id
_entity_poly.type
_entity_poly.pdbx_seq_one_letter_code
_entity_poly.pdbx_strand_id
1 'polypeptide(L)'
;MKHILSFFAIALIAQPILAYKYVGIGGPGATGGSTGTTVVPQLRSAACAPATALRNIEWNNVKALIETGGSLWQDRANSMASYEVPKGGGVSSLYAGALWMGGISPDQQLKLAALTFRQGNDFWTGPLTNSGAAEIDAITCQEYDKFFVSTRADAQLHRAYFDAVASGTADEEFPNGYVTPAYFSDYPAHGTPLLEQDYYLAPFMDYDGNGEYDPSSGDYPWYDFLSEIDCKERRREDIVPLYGDRNFYWIFNDKGNVHSESQGEPIGMEIRAQVFQFSTNDEVNNMTFHNYVLINQGTQTLSDTYFGVWVDADVGTATDDYVGCDVQRGLGYAYNGDAFDEPSSSSPGYGENPPAVGVDFFEGPYQDADEFDNPLTTNFSDAVDSLGIPYQGIGIGYGDGVVDNERFGMRRFVYYNNSGNSINGEPTTPLHYYNYMNGVWKNGQKMAYGGDGVSPSSGADLDIPADYMFPGDTDPFNWGTMGIATEPWSEVSSNNPPADRRFIQSAGPFVLEPGDYNNITMGIVWARASAGDPFESVKLLRQADDKAQALFDNCFEIVSGPDAPDVTIQELENEVIIYLTNNNSLSNNFHEDYIMFDPGIPKTDVDGLAYDSLSRSYTFQGYQIYQLLDQTVSAADLEDIEKARLIFQCDVEDEIDVVVNYVQDEEMGLAVPTLMASGANEGIQHSFRVTKD
;
A
#
# COMPACT_ATOMS: atom_id res chain seq x y z
N MET A 1 -11.73 33.94 -62.79
CA MET A 1 -11.60 34.58 -61.47
C MET A 1 -12.95 34.56 -60.79
N LYS A 2 -13.20 33.59 -59.99
CA LYS A 2 -14.23 33.54 -58.95
C LYS A 2 -13.80 32.49 -57.94
N HIS A 3 -13.45 32.93 -56.76
CA HIS A 3 -13.13 32.10 -55.63
C HIS A 3 -14.42 31.50 -55.08
N ILE A 4 -14.50 30.17 -54.99
CA ILE A 4 -15.52 29.44 -54.26
C ILE A 4 -14.85 29.05 -52.94
N LEU A 5 -15.22 29.71 -51.84
CA LEU A 5 -14.97 29.28 -50.48
C LEU A 5 -15.95 28.16 -50.13
N SER A 6 -15.44 26.94 -49.97
CA SER A 6 -16.24 25.87 -49.38
C SER A 6 -16.05 25.94 -47.86
N PHE A 7 -17.10 26.28 -47.14
CA PHE A 7 -17.18 26.12 -45.69
C PHE A 7 -17.43 24.62 -45.39
N PHE A 8 -16.47 23.94 -44.83
CA PHE A 8 -16.68 22.69 -44.10
C PHE A 8 -17.18 23.06 -42.71
N ALA A 9 -18.43 22.80 -42.44
CA ALA A 9 -18.96 22.78 -41.08
C ALA A 9 -18.54 21.46 -40.45
N ILE A 10 -17.53 21.47 -39.58
CA ILE A 10 -17.26 20.37 -38.66
C ILE A 10 -18.33 20.45 -37.59
N ALA A 11 -19.31 19.54 -37.64
CA ALA A 11 -20.19 19.29 -36.53
C ALA A 11 -19.37 18.54 -35.47
N LEU A 12 -18.88 19.28 -34.47
CA LEU A 12 -18.47 18.67 -33.20
C LEU A 12 -19.77 18.10 -32.58
N ILE A 13 -19.95 16.80 -32.68
CA ILE A 13 -20.84 16.08 -31.80
C ILE A 13 -20.13 16.08 -30.46
N ALA A 14 -20.46 17.03 -29.59
CA ALA A 14 -20.14 16.94 -28.20
C ALA A 14 -20.92 15.71 -27.67
N GLN A 15 -20.26 14.59 -27.51
CA GLN A 15 -20.79 13.54 -26.65
C GLN A 15 -20.91 14.18 -25.25
N PRO A 16 -22.02 14.00 -24.54
CA PRO A 16 -22.07 14.40 -23.16
C PRO A 16 -21.05 13.53 -22.44
N ILE A 17 -19.96 14.14 -22.00
CA ILE A 17 -19.11 13.57 -20.96
C ILE A 17 -20.06 13.54 -19.77
N LEU A 18 -20.59 12.36 -19.46
CA LEU A 18 -21.24 12.11 -18.19
C LEU A 18 -20.15 12.30 -17.14
N ALA A 19 -20.16 13.45 -16.50
CA ALA A 19 -19.29 13.71 -15.36
C ALA A 19 -19.83 12.82 -14.24
N TYR A 20 -19.24 11.64 -14.09
CA TYR A 20 -19.50 10.78 -12.94
C TYR A 20 -19.02 11.52 -11.70
N LYS A 21 -19.87 11.59 -10.69
CA LYS A 21 -19.54 12.14 -9.39
C LYS A 21 -19.18 10.98 -8.47
N TYR A 22 -17.93 10.87 -8.13
CA TYR A 22 -17.52 9.99 -7.04
C TYR A 22 -17.82 10.67 -5.71
N VAL A 23 -18.19 9.87 -4.71
CA VAL A 23 -18.52 10.35 -3.37
C VAL A 23 -17.72 9.54 -2.38
N GLY A 24 -16.96 10.21 -1.59
CA GLY A 24 -16.07 9.58 -0.63
C GLY A 24 -16.12 10.25 0.74
N ILE A 25 -15.21 9.87 1.56
CA ILE A 25 -15.10 10.19 2.97
C ILE A 25 -15.09 11.71 3.19
N GLY A 26 -16.15 12.19 3.79
CA GLY A 26 -16.57 13.51 4.15
C GLY A 26 -15.60 14.67 4.20
N GLY A 27 -15.97 15.74 3.51
CA GLY A 27 -15.58 17.10 3.90
C GLY A 27 -16.58 17.65 4.96
N PRO A 28 -16.21 18.70 5.72
CA PRO A 28 -17.07 19.26 6.75
C PRO A 28 -18.33 19.88 6.14
N GLY A 29 -19.48 19.33 6.49
CA GLY A 29 -20.76 20.00 6.46
C GLY A 29 -21.69 19.79 5.28
N ALA A 30 -22.36 18.66 5.22
CA ALA A 30 -23.69 18.57 4.63
C ALA A 30 -24.74 18.49 5.76
N THR A 31 -25.18 19.65 6.25
CA THR A 31 -26.34 19.71 7.15
C THR A 31 -27.61 19.51 6.35
N GLY A 32 -28.05 18.26 6.24
CA GLY A 32 -29.40 17.92 5.80
C GLY A 32 -30.40 18.27 6.89
N GLY A 33 -31.07 19.39 6.77
CA GLY A 33 -32.13 19.79 7.70
C GLY A 33 -33.37 18.91 7.56
N SER A 34 -33.57 18.00 8.48
CA SER A 34 -34.85 17.33 8.71
C SER A 34 -35.41 17.75 10.06
N THR A 35 -36.52 18.49 10.02
CA THR A 35 -37.33 18.79 11.21
C THR A 35 -38.25 17.62 11.52
N GLY A 36 -37.72 16.64 12.20
CA GLY A 36 -38.52 15.56 12.81
C GLY A 36 -38.11 15.43 14.28
N THR A 37 -39.07 15.48 15.19
CA THR A 37 -38.87 15.21 16.61
C THR A 37 -38.45 13.76 16.78
N THR A 38 -37.15 13.49 16.81
CA THR A 38 -36.58 12.17 17.02
C THR A 38 -36.32 11.95 18.50
N VAL A 39 -36.82 10.85 19.02
CA VAL A 39 -36.37 10.31 20.31
C VAL A 39 -34.95 9.81 20.07
N VAL A 40 -33.96 10.59 20.46
CA VAL A 40 -32.56 10.18 20.44
C VAL A 40 -32.42 9.00 21.41
N PRO A 41 -32.03 7.79 20.94
CA PRO A 41 -31.63 6.74 21.88
C PRO A 41 -30.48 7.29 22.72
N GLN A 42 -30.59 7.22 24.03
CA GLN A 42 -29.45 7.50 24.90
C GLN A 42 -28.41 6.43 24.59
N LEU A 43 -27.40 6.81 23.80
CA LEU A 43 -26.19 6.02 23.64
C LEU A 43 -25.59 5.82 25.04
N ARG A 44 -25.54 4.58 25.47
CA ARG A 44 -24.86 4.23 26.70
C ARG A 44 -23.43 3.96 26.30
N SER A 45 -22.47 4.38 27.12
CA SER A 45 -21.09 3.92 27.01
C SER A 45 -21.11 2.39 26.85
N ALA A 46 -20.84 1.93 25.64
CA ALA A 46 -20.95 0.52 25.31
C ALA A 46 -19.63 -0.17 25.60
N ALA A 47 -19.73 -1.34 26.18
CA ALA A 47 -18.62 -2.28 26.21
C ALA A 47 -18.69 -3.10 24.92
N CYS A 48 -18.00 -2.64 23.86
CA CYS A 48 -17.78 -3.47 22.68
C CYS A 48 -16.99 -4.73 23.06
N ALA A 49 -17.36 -5.85 22.47
CA ALA A 49 -16.55 -7.07 22.56
C ALA A 49 -15.28 -6.90 21.72
N PRO A 50 -14.18 -7.60 22.02
CA PRO A 50 -13.05 -7.71 21.14
C PRO A 50 -13.45 -8.19 19.74
N ALA A 51 -12.74 -7.75 18.72
CA ALA A 51 -12.91 -8.20 17.35
C ALA A 51 -12.68 -9.72 17.23
N THR A 52 -13.40 -10.36 16.32
CA THR A 52 -13.33 -11.81 16.10
C THR A 52 -13.16 -12.21 14.64
N ALA A 53 -13.41 -11.27 13.72
CA ALA A 53 -13.29 -11.56 12.31
C ALA A 53 -11.82 -11.56 11.87
N LEU A 54 -11.42 -12.69 11.31
CA LEU A 54 -10.08 -12.96 10.79
C LEU A 54 -10.17 -13.29 9.30
N ARG A 55 -9.21 -12.80 8.51
CA ARG A 55 -9.05 -13.15 7.09
C ARG A 55 -7.58 -13.26 6.72
N ASN A 56 -7.27 -14.25 5.88
CA ASN A 56 -6.00 -14.27 5.16
C ASN A 56 -6.14 -13.44 3.89
N ILE A 57 -5.17 -12.56 3.65
CA ILE A 57 -4.87 -12.04 2.33
C ILE A 57 -3.86 -13.01 1.69
N GLU A 58 -4.20 -13.60 0.54
CA GLU A 58 -3.40 -14.68 -0.07
C GLU A 58 -3.58 -14.74 -1.59
N TRP A 59 -3.72 -13.57 -2.22
CA TRP A 59 -3.99 -13.46 -3.64
C TRP A 59 -2.73 -13.50 -4.50
N ASN A 60 -1.57 -13.24 -3.89
CA ASN A 60 -0.24 -13.37 -4.50
C ASN A 60 0.60 -14.43 -3.77
N ASN A 61 1.91 -14.29 -3.76
CA ASN A 61 2.83 -15.22 -3.09
C ASN A 61 2.93 -15.03 -1.56
N VAL A 62 2.21 -14.06 -1.01
CA VAL A 62 2.12 -13.84 0.43
C VAL A 62 0.82 -14.40 0.98
N LYS A 63 0.88 -14.99 2.17
CA LYS A 63 -0.30 -15.29 2.99
C LYS A 63 -0.14 -14.59 4.32
N ALA A 64 -1.00 -13.61 4.58
CA ALA A 64 -0.95 -12.80 5.79
C ALA A 64 -2.32 -12.75 6.47
N LEU A 65 -2.36 -12.99 7.78
CA LEU A 65 -3.57 -12.92 8.58
C LEU A 65 -3.80 -11.47 9.04
N ILE A 66 -5.05 -11.02 8.93
CA ILE A 66 -5.49 -9.72 9.46
C ILE A 66 -6.75 -9.90 10.33
N GLU A 67 -6.89 -9.05 11.34
CA GLU A 67 -8.02 -8.99 12.26
C GLU A 67 -8.70 -7.63 12.18
N THR A 68 -10.03 -7.62 12.21
CA THR A 68 -10.81 -6.36 12.17
C THR A 68 -10.57 -5.43 13.35
N GLY A 69 -9.95 -5.93 14.43
CA GLY A 69 -9.49 -5.15 15.58
C GLY A 69 -8.10 -4.50 15.40
N GLY A 70 -7.53 -4.51 14.20
CA GLY A 70 -6.26 -3.84 13.89
C GLY A 70 -5.00 -4.63 14.22
N SER A 71 -5.11 -5.88 14.68
CA SER A 71 -3.97 -6.81 14.79
C SER A 71 -3.62 -7.38 13.43
N LEU A 72 -2.34 -7.39 13.11
CA LEU A 72 -1.80 -7.86 11.84
C LEU A 72 -0.89 -9.07 12.09
N TRP A 73 -0.92 -10.03 11.16
CA TRP A 73 0.04 -11.14 10.99
C TRP A 73 0.08 -12.16 12.13
N GLN A 74 -0.77 -12.06 13.13
CA GLN A 74 -0.80 -12.97 14.26
C GLN A 74 -2.16 -13.69 14.39
N ASP A 75 -2.14 -14.99 14.53
CA ASP A 75 -3.26 -15.74 15.12
C ASP A 75 -3.17 -15.60 16.65
N ARG A 76 -3.82 -14.58 17.18
CA ARG A 76 -3.79 -14.27 18.62
C ARG A 76 -4.35 -15.38 19.48
N ALA A 77 -5.36 -16.09 18.99
CA ALA A 77 -6.01 -17.18 19.73
C ALA A 77 -5.07 -18.38 19.95
N ASN A 78 -4.20 -18.65 18.97
CA ASN A 78 -3.25 -19.75 19.01
C ASN A 78 -1.81 -19.29 19.30
N SER A 79 -1.57 -17.98 19.40
CA SER A 79 -0.23 -17.38 19.57
C SER A 79 0.74 -17.85 18.48
N MET A 80 0.32 -17.71 17.21
CA MET A 80 1.10 -18.16 16.06
C MET A 80 1.34 -17.01 15.09
N ALA A 81 2.57 -16.94 14.54
CA ALA A 81 2.94 -16.09 13.43
C ALA A 81 2.13 -16.47 12.17
N SER A 82 1.74 -15.50 11.37
CA SER A 82 0.95 -15.74 10.17
C SER A 82 1.20 -14.69 9.08
N TYR A 83 2.47 -14.47 8.76
CA TYR A 83 2.92 -13.74 7.56
C TYR A 83 3.88 -14.64 6.78
N GLU A 84 3.34 -15.49 5.93
CA GLU A 84 4.03 -16.57 5.25
C GLU A 84 4.44 -16.13 3.83
N VAL A 85 5.73 -16.19 3.54
CA VAL A 85 6.33 -15.95 2.21
C VAL A 85 7.47 -16.95 1.99
N PRO A 86 7.45 -17.75 0.91
CA PRO A 86 6.35 -17.93 -0.04
C PRO A 86 5.14 -18.62 0.59
N LYS A 87 3.96 -18.27 0.09
CA LYS A 87 2.69 -18.90 0.50
C LYS A 87 2.74 -20.41 0.34
N GLY A 88 2.42 -21.17 1.41
CA GLY A 88 2.50 -22.64 1.43
C GLY A 88 3.87 -23.17 1.85
N GLY A 89 4.86 -22.32 2.12
CA GLY A 89 6.17 -22.70 2.63
C GLY A 89 6.20 -23.07 4.10
N GLY A 90 5.20 -22.63 4.87
CA GLY A 90 5.05 -22.94 6.29
C GLY A 90 6.02 -22.19 7.20
N VAL A 91 6.66 -21.13 6.72
CA VAL A 91 7.57 -20.26 7.48
C VAL A 91 7.07 -18.82 7.41
N SER A 92 7.01 -18.14 8.54
CA SER A 92 6.64 -16.75 8.66
C SER A 92 7.87 -15.85 8.79
N SER A 93 7.77 -14.61 8.26
CA SER A 93 8.79 -13.58 8.43
C SER A 93 8.41 -12.52 9.46
N LEU A 94 7.12 -12.43 9.82
CA LEU A 94 6.60 -11.50 10.83
C LEU A 94 5.68 -12.25 11.79
N TYR A 95 5.83 -11.96 13.09
CA TYR A 95 4.98 -12.54 14.12
C TYR A 95 3.73 -11.72 14.35
N ALA A 96 3.87 -10.41 14.52
CA ALA A 96 2.75 -9.50 14.76
C ALA A 96 3.06 -8.08 14.29
N GLY A 97 2.01 -7.30 14.03
CA GLY A 97 2.10 -5.89 13.73
C GLY A 97 0.83 -5.14 14.10
N ALA A 98 0.94 -3.85 14.32
CA ALA A 98 -0.19 -2.98 14.60
C ALA A 98 0.16 -1.49 14.42
N LEU A 99 -0.87 -0.66 14.24
CA LEU A 99 -0.73 0.78 14.39
C LEU A 99 -0.63 1.16 15.87
N TRP A 100 0.27 2.09 16.16
CA TRP A 100 0.31 2.83 17.43
C TRP A 100 0.04 4.30 17.16
N MET A 101 -0.71 4.93 18.02
CA MET A 101 -1.02 6.35 17.92
C MET A 101 -1.12 6.98 19.29
N GLY A 102 -0.65 8.21 19.42
CA GLY A 102 -0.74 8.93 20.68
C GLY A 102 -0.41 10.40 20.53
N GLY A 103 -1.00 11.20 21.40
CA GLY A 103 -0.80 12.66 21.46
C GLY A 103 -1.18 13.23 22.81
N ILE A 104 -0.91 14.50 22.99
CA ILE A 104 -1.13 15.22 24.25
C ILE A 104 -2.34 16.14 24.11
N SER A 105 -3.34 15.94 24.97
CA SER A 105 -4.52 16.80 25.01
C SER A 105 -4.23 18.16 25.67
N PRO A 106 -5.10 19.19 25.51
CA PRO A 106 -4.86 20.53 26.07
C PRO A 106 -4.71 20.56 27.59
N ASP A 107 -5.28 19.60 28.31
CA ASP A 107 -5.14 19.40 29.74
C ASP A 107 -3.91 18.56 30.15
N GLN A 108 -2.98 18.38 29.20
CA GLN A 108 -1.70 17.67 29.38
C GLN A 108 -1.87 16.18 29.72
N GLN A 109 -2.94 15.56 29.25
CA GLN A 109 -3.12 14.12 29.38
C GLN A 109 -2.66 13.41 28.11
N LEU A 110 -1.95 12.32 28.30
CA LEU A 110 -1.56 11.43 27.22
C LEU A 110 -2.79 10.63 26.77
N LYS A 111 -3.13 10.76 25.50
CA LYS A 111 -4.10 9.92 24.79
C LYS A 111 -3.31 8.92 23.96
N LEU A 112 -3.69 7.63 24.03
CA LEU A 112 -2.89 6.58 23.39
C LEU A 112 -3.72 5.34 23.09
N ALA A 113 -3.52 4.77 21.90
CA ALA A 113 -4.00 3.47 21.51
C ALA A 113 -2.86 2.68 20.83
N ALA A 114 -2.66 1.42 21.25
CA ALA A 114 -1.61 0.57 20.74
C ALA A 114 -1.97 -0.91 20.93
N LEU A 115 -1.49 -1.78 20.03
CA LEU A 115 -1.50 -3.23 20.21
C LEU A 115 -0.09 -3.79 20.14
N THR A 116 0.09 -4.96 20.73
CA THR A 116 1.27 -5.80 20.60
C THR A 116 0.85 -7.25 20.38
N PHE A 117 1.79 -8.17 20.47
CA PHE A 117 1.51 -9.63 20.40
C PHE A 117 0.64 -10.16 21.55
N ARG A 118 0.37 -9.34 22.56
CA ARG A 118 -0.38 -9.74 23.76
C ARG A 118 -1.89 -9.85 23.49
N GLN A 119 -2.64 -10.24 24.50
CA GLN A 119 -4.10 -10.46 24.43
C GLN A 119 -4.93 -9.22 24.81
N GLY A 120 -4.29 -8.07 25.12
CA GLY A 120 -4.98 -6.82 25.40
C GLY A 120 -5.63 -6.24 24.14
N ASN A 121 -6.58 -5.31 24.31
CA ASN A 121 -7.24 -4.64 23.20
C ASN A 121 -7.34 -3.15 23.50
N ASP A 122 -6.98 -2.33 22.51
CA ASP A 122 -7.19 -0.89 22.49
C ASP A 122 -8.03 -0.47 21.28
N PHE A 123 -8.43 -1.44 20.42
CA PHE A 123 -9.25 -1.17 19.24
C PHE A 123 -10.47 -2.09 19.17
N TRP A 124 -11.56 -1.55 18.62
CA TRP A 124 -12.85 -2.22 18.41
C TRP A 124 -13.39 -1.87 17.03
N THR A 125 -14.27 -2.70 16.50
CA THR A 125 -14.83 -2.55 15.17
C THR A 125 -15.95 -1.50 15.11
N GLY A 126 -16.08 -0.83 13.98
CA GLY A 126 -17.18 0.06 13.63
C GLY A 126 -16.89 1.56 13.71
N PRO A 127 -17.72 2.36 13.03
CA PRO A 127 -17.59 3.81 13.00
C PRO A 127 -18.06 4.45 14.31
N LEU A 128 -17.46 5.60 14.65
CA LEU A 128 -17.81 6.42 15.79
C LEU A 128 -18.90 7.45 15.44
N THR A 129 -19.49 8.05 16.46
CA THR A 129 -20.33 9.24 16.27
C THR A 129 -19.45 10.46 15.92
N ASN A 130 -19.91 11.31 15.02
CA ASN A 130 -19.26 12.55 14.61
C ASN A 130 -19.77 13.79 15.40
N SER A 131 -20.60 13.58 16.41
CA SER A 131 -21.13 14.66 17.27
C SER A 131 -20.11 15.21 18.29
N GLY A 132 -18.85 14.74 18.21
CA GLY A 132 -17.76 15.11 19.10
C GLY A 132 -17.65 14.27 20.37
N ALA A 133 -18.62 13.39 20.64
CA ALA A 133 -18.56 12.43 21.76
C ALA A 133 -17.70 11.21 21.43
N ALA A 134 -17.52 10.91 20.14
CA ALA A 134 -16.86 9.71 19.62
C ALA A 134 -17.39 8.44 20.30
N GLU A 135 -18.70 8.28 20.35
CA GLU A 135 -19.35 7.14 20.99
C GLU A 135 -19.67 6.04 19.98
N ILE A 136 -19.83 4.82 20.46
CA ILE A 136 -20.27 3.67 19.68
C ILE A 136 -21.09 2.74 20.59
N ASP A 137 -21.99 1.96 20.05
CA ASP A 137 -22.73 0.94 20.78
C ASP A 137 -22.31 -0.48 20.41
N ALA A 138 -22.61 -1.45 21.29
CA ALA A 138 -22.19 -2.83 21.12
C ALA A 138 -22.81 -3.53 19.88
N ILE A 139 -23.95 -3.04 19.38
CA ILE A 139 -24.61 -3.60 18.18
C ILE A 139 -23.81 -3.15 16.96
N THR A 140 -23.49 -1.88 16.87
CA THR A 140 -22.64 -1.33 15.80
C THR A 140 -21.29 -2.04 15.76
N CYS A 141 -20.62 -2.26 16.91
CA CYS A 141 -19.38 -3.02 16.96
C CYS A 141 -19.53 -4.42 16.35
N GLN A 142 -20.62 -5.11 16.66
CA GLN A 142 -20.86 -6.45 16.14
C GLN A 142 -21.19 -6.46 14.63
N GLU A 143 -21.93 -5.47 14.14
CA GLU A 143 -22.31 -5.34 12.72
C GLU A 143 -21.09 -5.07 11.83
N TYR A 144 -20.10 -4.35 12.35
CA TYR A 144 -18.85 -4.02 11.66
C TYR A 144 -17.70 -4.99 11.94
N ASP A 145 -17.91 -6.07 12.73
CA ASP A 145 -16.89 -7.11 12.91
C ASP A 145 -16.82 -8.03 11.67
N LYS A 146 -16.46 -7.44 10.54
CA LYS A 146 -16.33 -8.10 9.23
C LYS A 146 -15.44 -7.30 8.29
N PHE A 147 -14.93 -7.98 7.26
CA PHE A 147 -14.25 -7.35 6.12
C PHE A 147 -15.22 -7.19 4.95
N PHE A 148 -15.22 -6.02 4.36
CA PHE A 148 -15.93 -5.73 3.11
C PHE A 148 -14.97 -5.98 1.95
N VAL A 149 -15.33 -6.92 1.10
CA VAL A 149 -14.50 -7.37 -0.02
C VAL A 149 -14.87 -6.60 -1.27
N SER A 150 -13.89 -6.24 -2.08
CA SER A 150 -14.10 -5.78 -3.45
C SER A 150 -12.99 -6.26 -4.36
N THR A 151 -13.27 -6.33 -5.67
CA THR A 151 -12.27 -6.60 -6.69
C THR A 151 -12.33 -5.53 -7.77
N ARG A 152 -11.16 -5.15 -8.29
CA ARG A 152 -11.05 -4.19 -9.38
C ARG A 152 -11.80 -4.67 -10.62
N ALA A 153 -11.64 -5.97 -10.95
CA ALA A 153 -12.31 -6.58 -12.11
C ALA A 153 -13.84 -6.53 -12.03
N ASP A 154 -14.43 -6.81 -10.87
CA ASP A 154 -15.88 -6.75 -10.70
C ASP A 154 -16.41 -5.31 -10.79
N ALA A 155 -15.66 -4.34 -10.25
CA ALA A 155 -16.01 -2.92 -10.36
C ALA A 155 -15.93 -2.43 -11.82
N GLN A 156 -14.90 -2.84 -12.58
CA GLN A 156 -14.76 -2.54 -14.01
C GLN A 156 -15.91 -3.16 -14.84
N LEU A 157 -16.21 -4.44 -14.57
CA LEU A 157 -17.30 -5.14 -15.27
C LEU A 157 -18.66 -4.53 -14.96
N HIS A 158 -18.88 -4.12 -13.70
CA HIS A 158 -20.11 -3.44 -13.29
C HIS A 158 -20.28 -2.11 -14.04
N ARG A 159 -19.25 -1.29 -14.06
CA ARG A 159 -19.22 -0.04 -14.80
C ARG A 159 -19.49 -0.27 -16.29
N ALA A 160 -18.76 -1.20 -16.92
CA ALA A 160 -18.92 -1.53 -18.33
C ALA A 160 -20.35 -1.94 -18.68
N TYR A 161 -21.00 -2.73 -17.81
CA TYR A 161 -22.40 -3.11 -18.02
C TYR A 161 -23.33 -1.90 -18.00
N PHE A 162 -23.20 -0.99 -17.01
CA PHE A 162 -24.06 0.18 -16.93
C PHE A 162 -23.79 1.20 -18.05
N ASP A 163 -22.55 1.33 -18.51
CA ASP A 163 -22.18 2.10 -19.69
C ASP A 163 -22.83 1.53 -20.95
N ALA A 164 -22.84 0.20 -21.11
CA ALA A 164 -23.54 -0.49 -22.20
C ALA A 164 -25.05 -0.32 -22.12
N VAL A 165 -25.65 -0.33 -20.93
CA VAL A 165 -27.07 -0.03 -20.73
C VAL A 165 -27.37 1.41 -21.13
N ALA A 166 -26.57 2.37 -20.75
CA ALA A 166 -26.74 3.78 -21.07
C ALA A 166 -26.58 4.05 -22.57
N SER A 167 -25.71 3.34 -23.26
CA SER A 167 -25.51 3.41 -24.73
C SER A 167 -26.53 2.57 -25.54
N GLY A 168 -27.26 1.68 -24.88
CA GLY A 168 -28.21 0.77 -25.53
C GLY A 168 -27.56 -0.42 -26.24
N THR A 169 -26.36 -0.80 -25.88
CA THR A 169 -25.56 -1.92 -26.43
C THR A 169 -25.51 -3.14 -25.51
N ALA A 170 -26.17 -3.08 -24.34
CA ALA A 170 -26.07 -4.12 -23.32
C ALA A 170 -26.40 -5.55 -23.79
N ASP A 171 -27.37 -5.72 -24.67
CA ASP A 171 -27.75 -7.04 -25.23
C ASP A 171 -26.66 -7.59 -26.17
N GLU A 172 -25.86 -6.72 -26.78
CA GLU A 172 -24.78 -7.07 -27.69
C GLU A 172 -23.48 -7.38 -26.91
N GLU A 173 -23.10 -6.53 -25.95
CA GLU A 173 -21.89 -6.66 -25.17
C GLU A 173 -22.04 -7.71 -24.05
N PHE A 174 -23.23 -7.88 -23.49
CA PHE A 174 -23.54 -8.85 -22.43
C PHE A 174 -24.64 -9.84 -22.86
N PRO A 175 -24.42 -10.67 -23.90
CA PRO A 175 -25.45 -11.55 -24.45
C PRO A 175 -25.96 -12.63 -23.49
N ASN A 176 -25.19 -12.94 -22.44
CA ASN A 176 -25.58 -13.87 -21.38
C ASN A 176 -26.20 -13.16 -20.16
N GLY A 177 -26.37 -11.84 -20.24
CA GLY A 177 -26.80 -10.98 -19.14
C GLY A 177 -25.65 -10.69 -18.15
N TYR A 178 -25.90 -9.76 -17.22
CA TYR A 178 -25.01 -9.41 -16.13
C TYR A 178 -25.70 -9.58 -14.78
N VAL A 179 -24.97 -9.98 -13.76
CA VAL A 179 -25.45 -10.08 -12.38
C VAL A 179 -24.51 -9.31 -11.48
N THR A 180 -25.04 -8.27 -10.84
CA THR A 180 -24.26 -7.49 -9.84
C THR A 180 -23.74 -8.41 -8.74
N PRO A 181 -22.45 -8.34 -8.39
CA PRO A 181 -21.88 -9.11 -7.28
C PRO A 181 -22.65 -8.87 -5.98
N ALA A 182 -23.06 -9.93 -5.31
CA ALA A 182 -23.91 -9.82 -4.12
C ALA A 182 -23.26 -8.99 -2.99
N TYR A 183 -21.93 -9.02 -2.89
CA TYR A 183 -21.18 -8.29 -1.88
C TYR A 183 -21.16 -6.76 -2.11
N PHE A 184 -21.51 -6.26 -3.30
CA PHE A 184 -21.68 -4.81 -3.53
C PHE A 184 -22.79 -4.24 -2.65
N SER A 185 -23.86 -5.00 -2.41
CA SER A 185 -24.96 -4.56 -1.54
C SER A 185 -24.61 -4.52 -0.06
N ASP A 186 -23.51 -5.14 0.36
CA ASP A 186 -23.03 -5.14 1.75
C ASP A 186 -21.89 -4.10 1.98
N TYR A 187 -21.50 -3.37 0.94
CA TYR A 187 -20.42 -2.39 0.99
C TYR A 187 -20.80 -1.19 1.89
N PRO A 188 -19.93 -0.73 2.80
CA PRO A 188 -20.26 0.24 3.82
C PRO A 188 -20.14 1.69 3.32
N ALA A 189 -20.75 2.01 2.20
CA ALA A 189 -20.67 3.34 1.60
C ALA A 189 -21.20 4.43 2.54
N HIS A 190 -22.26 4.12 3.30
CA HIS A 190 -22.92 5.07 4.18
C HIS A 190 -22.95 4.61 5.64
N GLY A 191 -22.75 5.56 6.55
CA GLY A 191 -23.09 5.42 7.96
C GLY A 191 -24.59 5.68 8.22
N THR A 192 -24.99 5.47 9.45
CA THR A 192 -26.37 5.65 9.89
C THR A 192 -26.56 7.03 10.53
N PRO A 193 -27.20 8.02 9.88
CA PRO A 193 -27.39 9.35 10.43
C PRO A 193 -28.14 9.38 11.77
N LEU A 194 -29.01 8.40 12.03
CA LEU A 194 -29.70 8.26 13.31
C LEU A 194 -28.79 7.92 14.47
N LEU A 195 -27.59 7.37 14.17
CA LEU A 195 -26.53 7.09 15.14
C LEU A 195 -25.44 8.17 15.14
N GLU A 196 -25.69 9.29 14.47
CA GLU A 196 -24.75 10.41 14.36
C GLU A 196 -23.38 9.99 13.78
N GLN A 197 -23.36 9.00 12.89
CA GLN A 197 -22.17 8.57 12.14
C GLN A 197 -21.95 9.47 10.94
N ASP A 198 -20.72 9.49 10.41
CA ASP A 198 -20.45 10.11 9.13
C ASP A 198 -21.33 9.49 8.06
N TYR A 199 -21.87 10.33 7.17
CA TYR A 199 -22.72 9.83 6.10
C TYR A 199 -21.93 8.97 5.11
N TYR A 200 -20.75 9.42 4.73
CA TYR A 200 -19.86 8.68 3.85
C TYR A 200 -18.80 7.94 4.68
N LEU A 201 -18.79 6.61 4.62
CA LEU A 201 -17.83 5.78 5.36
C LEU A 201 -16.79 5.13 4.47
N ALA A 202 -17.15 4.75 3.24
CA ALA A 202 -16.24 4.14 2.28
C ALA A 202 -16.38 4.79 0.90
N PRO A 203 -15.31 4.86 0.09
CA PRO A 203 -15.34 5.50 -1.21
C PRO A 203 -16.17 4.69 -2.21
N PHE A 204 -17.11 5.34 -2.90
CA PHE A 204 -17.89 4.72 -3.96
C PHE A 204 -18.07 5.65 -5.15
N MET A 205 -18.26 5.06 -6.32
CA MET A 205 -18.65 5.77 -7.52
C MET A 205 -20.18 5.91 -7.55
N ASP A 206 -20.65 7.13 -7.51
CA ASP A 206 -22.07 7.51 -7.65
C ASP A 206 -22.37 7.68 -9.14
N TYR A 207 -22.83 6.59 -9.79
CA TYR A 207 -23.00 6.53 -11.23
C TYR A 207 -24.16 7.42 -11.73
N ASP A 208 -25.24 7.52 -10.96
CA ASP A 208 -26.42 8.34 -11.34
C ASP A 208 -26.38 9.75 -10.71
N GLY A 209 -25.42 10.05 -9.85
CA GLY A 209 -25.19 11.39 -9.29
C GLY A 209 -26.20 11.79 -8.20
N ASN A 210 -26.86 10.81 -7.57
CA ASN A 210 -27.91 11.07 -6.59
C ASN A 210 -27.40 11.22 -5.14
N GLY A 211 -26.15 10.82 -4.86
CA GLY A 211 -25.49 10.87 -3.55
C GLY A 211 -25.79 9.72 -2.61
N GLU A 212 -26.55 8.72 -3.09
CA GLU A 212 -26.89 7.48 -2.38
C GLU A 212 -26.20 6.31 -3.09
N TYR A 213 -25.77 5.31 -2.33
CA TYR A 213 -25.14 4.12 -2.89
C TYR A 213 -26.18 3.05 -3.21
N ASP A 214 -26.44 2.80 -4.47
CA ASP A 214 -27.31 1.74 -4.97
C ASP A 214 -26.67 0.99 -6.16
N PRO A 215 -26.09 -0.19 -5.95
CA PRO A 215 -25.51 -0.97 -7.04
C PRO A 215 -26.50 -1.33 -8.15
N SER A 216 -27.81 -1.33 -7.89
CA SER A 216 -28.81 -1.56 -8.93
C SER A 216 -28.99 -0.38 -9.88
N SER A 217 -28.50 0.80 -9.49
CA SER A 217 -28.47 2.03 -10.28
C SER A 217 -27.12 2.28 -10.97
N GLY A 218 -26.14 1.42 -10.74
CA GLY A 218 -24.82 1.48 -11.37
C GLY A 218 -23.67 1.84 -10.43
N ASP A 219 -23.95 2.10 -9.15
CA ASP A 219 -22.92 2.47 -8.20
C ASP A 219 -22.06 1.28 -7.79
N TYR A 220 -20.78 1.53 -7.53
CA TYR A 220 -19.82 0.49 -7.19
C TYR A 220 -18.71 0.99 -6.23
N PRO A 221 -18.03 0.11 -5.48
CA PRO A 221 -16.85 0.47 -4.70
C PRO A 221 -15.80 1.14 -5.58
N TRP A 222 -15.35 2.35 -5.21
CA TRP A 222 -14.60 3.20 -6.14
C TRP A 222 -13.14 2.81 -6.24
N TYR A 223 -12.76 2.45 -7.46
CA TYR A 223 -11.37 2.41 -7.95
C TYR A 223 -11.22 3.56 -8.94
N ASP A 224 -10.10 4.29 -8.88
CA ASP A 224 -9.87 5.45 -9.76
C ASP A 224 -9.47 5.00 -11.17
N PHE A 225 -10.46 4.55 -11.96
CA PHE A 225 -10.25 4.11 -13.35
C PHE A 225 -9.95 5.24 -14.32
N LEU A 226 -10.12 6.48 -13.91
CA LEU A 226 -9.91 7.67 -14.76
C LEU A 226 -8.63 8.42 -14.40
N SER A 227 -7.87 7.92 -13.41
CA SER A 227 -6.66 8.56 -12.89
C SER A 227 -6.90 10.03 -12.53
N GLU A 228 -8.03 10.29 -11.83
CA GLU A 228 -8.42 11.62 -11.39
C GLU A 228 -7.62 12.10 -10.17
N ILE A 229 -7.06 11.14 -9.42
CA ILE A 229 -6.25 11.41 -8.21
C ILE A 229 -4.78 11.24 -8.52
N ASP A 230 -3.99 12.24 -8.21
CA ASP A 230 -2.52 12.14 -8.14
C ASP A 230 -2.12 11.84 -6.68
N CYS A 231 -1.51 10.68 -6.46
CA CYS A 231 -1.17 10.22 -5.10
C CYS A 231 -0.08 11.07 -4.44
N LYS A 232 0.76 11.75 -5.21
CA LYS A 232 1.79 12.65 -4.68
C LYS A 232 1.27 14.05 -4.39
N GLU A 233 0.38 14.55 -5.27
CA GLU A 233 -0.21 15.89 -5.14
C GLU A 233 -1.50 15.90 -4.32
N ARG A 234 -1.93 14.71 -3.82
CA ARG A 234 -3.16 14.58 -3.05
C ARG A 234 -3.14 15.45 -1.79
N ARG A 235 -4.24 16.15 -1.57
CA ARG A 235 -4.45 16.99 -0.40
C ARG A 235 -5.23 16.24 0.68
N ARG A 236 -5.21 16.77 1.89
CA ARG A 236 -5.89 16.19 3.06
C ARG A 236 -7.40 15.97 2.84
N GLU A 237 -8.05 16.82 2.05
CA GLU A 237 -9.46 16.73 1.71
C GLU A 237 -9.79 15.75 0.57
N ASP A 238 -8.79 15.27 -0.16
CA ASP A 238 -8.99 14.35 -1.27
C ASP A 238 -9.34 12.96 -0.78
N ILE A 239 -10.20 12.30 -1.54
CA ILE A 239 -10.68 10.97 -1.21
C ILE A 239 -9.63 9.94 -1.61
N VAL A 240 -9.43 8.95 -0.75
CA VAL A 240 -8.57 7.81 -1.05
C VAL A 240 -9.39 6.72 -1.74
N PRO A 241 -9.06 6.36 -2.99
CA PRO A 241 -9.75 5.27 -3.69
C PRO A 241 -9.37 3.90 -3.12
N LEU A 242 -10.07 2.86 -3.56
CA LEU A 242 -9.64 1.49 -3.33
C LEU A 242 -8.52 1.12 -4.30
N TYR A 243 -7.54 0.36 -3.80
CA TYR A 243 -6.37 -0.05 -4.55
C TYR A 243 -6.31 -1.57 -4.72
N GLY A 244 -5.44 -2.01 -5.62
CA GLY A 244 -5.11 -3.41 -5.85
C GLY A 244 -6.12 -4.18 -6.71
N ASP A 245 -5.77 -5.41 -7.07
CA ASP A 245 -6.65 -6.32 -7.81
C ASP A 245 -7.82 -6.79 -6.94
N ARG A 246 -7.54 -6.97 -5.65
CA ARG A 246 -8.49 -7.33 -4.61
C ARG A 246 -8.20 -6.53 -3.36
N ASN A 247 -9.27 -6.16 -2.67
CA ASN A 247 -9.24 -5.27 -1.52
C ASN A 247 -10.12 -5.81 -0.40
N PHE A 248 -9.62 -5.74 0.84
CA PHE A 248 -10.42 -5.84 2.05
C PHE A 248 -10.49 -4.47 2.70
N TYR A 249 -11.70 -3.99 2.90
CA TYR A 249 -11.99 -2.74 3.60
C TYR A 249 -12.65 -3.04 4.94
N TRP A 250 -12.29 -2.31 6.00
CA TRP A 250 -12.95 -2.42 7.32
C TRP A 250 -12.81 -1.12 8.10
N ILE A 251 -13.63 -0.97 9.14
CA ILE A 251 -13.66 0.21 10.00
C ILE A 251 -13.47 -0.24 11.45
N PHE A 252 -12.58 0.41 12.16
CA PHE A 252 -12.35 0.19 13.57
C PHE A 252 -12.02 1.50 14.30
N ASN A 253 -11.98 1.47 15.62
CA ASN A 253 -11.84 2.66 16.46
C ASN A 253 -11.13 2.33 17.77
N ASP A 254 -10.68 3.37 18.51
CA ASP A 254 -10.06 3.22 19.83
C ASP A 254 -10.99 3.54 21.01
N LYS A 255 -12.31 3.65 20.77
CA LYS A 255 -13.26 4.15 21.78
C LYS A 255 -14.29 3.13 22.26
N GLY A 256 -14.30 1.93 21.69
CA GLY A 256 -15.35 0.92 21.97
C GLY A 256 -15.36 0.38 23.40
N ASN A 257 -14.25 0.42 24.13
CA ASN A 257 -14.14 -0.05 25.52
C ASN A 257 -12.87 0.53 26.19
N VAL A 258 -12.56 0.05 27.39
CA VAL A 258 -11.33 0.42 28.14
C VAL A 258 -10.12 -0.22 27.50
N HIS A 259 -9.08 0.56 27.25
CA HIS A 259 -7.80 0.08 26.72
C HIS A 259 -7.15 -0.88 27.71
N SER A 260 -6.96 -2.12 27.29
CA SER A 260 -6.39 -3.17 28.14
C SER A 260 -4.98 -3.60 27.72
N GLU A 261 -4.54 -3.21 26.54
CA GLU A 261 -3.15 -3.43 26.10
C GLU A 261 -2.22 -2.32 26.61
N SER A 262 -2.39 -1.09 26.15
CA SER A 262 -1.54 0.02 26.54
C SER A 262 -1.91 0.64 27.89
N GLN A 263 -3.17 0.47 28.34
CA GLN A 263 -3.78 1.18 29.48
C GLN A 263 -3.84 2.70 29.25
N GLY A 264 -3.78 3.14 27.99
CA GLY A 264 -3.90 4.54 27.60
C GLY A 264 -5.33 5.06 27.71
N GLU A 265 -5.47 6.38 27.81
CA GLU A 265 -6.77 7.02 27.64
C GLU A 265 -7.11 7.12 26.15
N PRO A 266 -8.34 6.82 25.73
CA PRO A 266 -8.72 6.82 24.33
C PRO A 266 -8.65 8.22 23.71
N ILE A 267 -8.35 8.24 22.42
CA ILE A 267 -8.32 9.44 21.57
C ILE A 267 -9.74 9.77 21.09
N GLY A 268 -10.50 8.80 20.66
CA GLY A 268 -11.72 8.92 19.88
C GLY A 268 -11.40 8.86 18.37
N MET A 269 -10.43 8.00 18.02
CA MET A 269 -9.98 7.81 16.65
C MET A 269 -10.84 6.78 15.94
N GLU A 270 -11.40 7.16 14.79
CA GLU A 270 -11.94 6.24 13.80
C GLU A 270 -10.89 5.92 12.75
N ILE A 271 -10.71 4.64 12.44
CA ILE A 271 -9.76 4.17 11.45
C ILE A 271 -10.52 3.44 10.35
N ARG A 272 -10.42 3.94 9.14
CA ARG A 272 -10.94 3.32 7.92
C ARG A 272 -9.77 2.71 7.18
N ALA A 273 -9.76 1.41 7.11
CA ALA A 273 -8.60 0.67 6.65
C ALA A 273 -8.90 -0.12 5.39
N GLN A 274 -7.89 -0.23 4.56
CA GLN A 274 -7.88 -1.16 3.42
C GLN A 274 -6.54 -1.91 3.36
N VAL A 275 -6.63 -3.16 2.94
CA VAL A 275 -5.47 -3.99 2.61
C VAL A 275 -5.65 -4.59 1.23
N PHE A 276 -4.58 -4.61 0.46
CA PHE A 276 -4.63 -5.07 -0.92
C PHE A 276 -3.32 -5.72 -1.37
N GLN A 277 -3.40 -6.47 -2.45
CA GLN A 277 -2.30 -7.16 -3.08
C GLN A 277 -2.43 -7.06 -4.60
N PHE A 278 -1.30 -7.30 -5.27
CA PHE A 278 -1.23 -7.47 -6.71
C PHE A 278 -0.66 -8.84 -7.05
N SER A 279 -1.21 -9.47 -8.08
CA SER A 279 -0.69 -10.72 -8.63
C SER A 279 0.16 -10.40 -9.85
N THR A 280 1.47 -10.30 -9.67
CA THR A 280 2.45 -9.96 -10.70
C THR A 280 3.46 -11.08 -10.90
N ASN A 281 4.35 -10.92 -11.87
CA ASN A 281 5.45 -11.86 -12.14
C ASN A 281 6.81 -11.35 -11.64
N ASP A 282 6.81 -10.30 -10.83
CA ASP A 282 8.00 -9.67 -10.26
C ASP A 282 7.96 -9.63 -8.74
N GLU A 283 8.82 -8.85 -8.10
CA GLU A 283 8.96 -8.71 -6.65
C GLU A 283 7.71 -8.21 -5.97
N VAL A 284 6.83 -7.47 -6.66
CA VAL A 284 5.55 -6.98 -6.13
C VAL A 284 4.64 -8.15 -5.75
N ASN A 285 4.81 -9.33 -6.37
CA ASN A 285 4.11 -10.55 -6.00
C ASN A 285 4.44 -11.07 -4.58
N ASN A 286 5.48 -10.54 -3.93
CA ASN A 286 5.88 -10.87 -2.55
C ASN A 286 5.54 -9.77 -1.55
N MET A 287 4.63 -8.86 -1.89
CA MET A 287 4.30 -7.69 -1.08
C MET A 287 2.83 -7.64 -0.68
N THR A 288 2.57 -6.92 0.41
CA THR A 288 1.22 -6.53 0.83
C THR A 288 1.20 -5.03 1.11
N PHE A 289 0.06 -4.40 0.85
CA PHE A 289 -0.09 -2.96 1.01
C PHE A 289 -1.28 -2.64 1.90
N HIS A 290 -1.13 -1.64 2.74
CA HIS A 290 -2.15 -1.18 3.67
C HIS A 290 -2.30 0.33 3.55
N ASN A 291 -3.54 0.80 3.55
CA ASN A 291 -3.84 2.22 3.69
C ASN A 291 -4.80 2.42 4.86
N TYR A 292 -4.54 3.44 5.65
CA TYR A 292 -5.34 3.80 6.83
C TYR A 292 -5.73 5.27 6.74
N VAL A 293 -7.02 5.54 6.75
CA VAL A 293 -7.56 6.88 6.95
C VAL A 293 -7.96 7.01 8.42
N LEU A 294 -7.40 8.00 9.09
CA LEU A 294 -7.45 8.22 10.52
C LEU A 294 -8.23 9.50 10.80
N ILE A 295 -9.34 9.42 11.56
CA ILE A 295 -10.25 10.53 11.78
C ILE A 295 -10.40 10.76 13.28
N ASN A 296 -10.07 11.97 13.76
CA ASN A 296 -10.33 12.35 15.14
C ASN A 296 -11.80 12.72 15.32
N GLN A 297 -12.61 11.77 15.73
CA GLN A 297 -14.03 12.00 16.07
C GLN A 297 -14.22 12.55 17.50
N GLY A 298 -13.12 12.71 18.26
CA GLY A 298 -13.13 13.25 19.61
C GLY A 298 -13.36 14.76 19.66
N THR A 299 -13.40 15.32 20.87
CA THR A 299 -13.62 16.75 21.10
C THR A 299 -12.35 17.54 21.38
N GLN A 300 -11.21 16.88 21.45
CA GLN A 300 -9.95 17.48 21.89
C GLN A 300 -8.95 17.54 20.75
N THR A 301 -8.34 18.71 20.58
CA THR A 301 -7.13 18.84 19.76
C THR A 301 -5.97 18.15 20.46
N LEU A 302 -5.25 17.31 19.77
CA LEU A 302 -4.03 16.69 20.26
C LEU A 302 -2.81 17.40 19.68
N SER A 303 -1.86 17.78 20.53
CA SER A 303 -0.52 18.21 20.14
C SER A 303 0.48 17.08 20.31
N ASP A 304 1.67 17.27 19.76
CA ASP A 304 2.73 16.27 19.80
C ASP A 304 2.21 14.85 19.47
N THR A 305 1.40 14.79 18.40
CA THR A 305 0.77 13.54 17.96
C THR A 305 1.75 12.77 17.09
N TYR A 306 1.82 11.48 17.33
CA TYR A 306 2.61 10.53 16.55
C TYR A 306 1.75 9.38 16.08
N PHE A 307 1.98 8.95 14.85
CA PHE A 307 1.54 7.66 14.32
C PHE A 307 2.75 6.79 14.08
N GLY A 308 2.63 5.50 14.38
CA GLY A 308 3.69 4.55 14.15
C GLY A 308 3.16 3.18 13.76
N VAL A 309 4.00 2.41 13.10
CA VAL A 309 3.79 0.99 12.85
C VAL A 309 4.75 0.20 13.72
N TRP A 310 4.18 -0.58 14.60
CA TRP A 310 4.91 -1.52 15.43
C TRP A 310 5.01 -2.88 14.74
N VAL A 311 6.18 -3.49 14.80
CA VAL A 311 6.49 -4.76 14.15
C VAL A 311 7.23 -5.68 15.12
N ASP A 312 6.74 -6.88 15.24
CA ASP A 312 7.37 -8.02 15.88
C ASP A 312 7.87 -8.93 14.74
N ALA A 313 9.14 -8.80 14.42
CA ALA A 313 9.73 -9.50 13.29
C ALA A 313 10.33 -10.82 13.77
N ASP A 314 9.85 -11.92 13.19
CA ASP A 314 10.41 -13.26 13.37
C ASP A 314 10.75 -13.80 11.98
N VAL A 315 12.00 -13.57 11.51
CA VAL A 315 12.45 -14.06 10.19
C VAL A 315 12.76 -15.55 10.29
N GLY A 316 11.69 -16.36 10.28
CA GLY A 316 11.78 -17.79 10.57
C GLY A 316 11.88 -18.06 12.06
N THR A 317 13.08 -18.07 12.61
CA THR A 317 13.34 -18.28 14.04
C THR A 317 13.68 -16.95 14.72
N ALA A 318 12.85 -16.55 15.68
CA ALA A 318 12.84 -15.24 16.33
C ALA A 318 14.13 -14.84 17.08
N THR A 319 15.02 -15.76 17.43
CA THR A 319 16.08 -15.51 18.42
C THR A 319 17.43 -15.12 17.81
N ASP A 320 17.54 -15.07 16.51
CA ASP A 320 18.76 -14.86 15.74
C ASP A 320 18.64 -13.72 14.72
N ASP A 321 17.69 -12.81 14.94
CA ASP A 321 17.42 -11.67 14.06
C ASP A 321 18.19 -10.41 14.43
N TYR A 322 18.46 -9.62 13.41
CA TYR A 322 18.89 -8.21 13.46
C TYR A 322 17.81 -7.31 12.85
N VAL A 323 17.81 -6.05 13.29
CA VAL A 323 16.98 -5.00 12.70
C VAL A 323 17.83 -3.81 12.24
N GLY A 324 17.27 -3.03 11.34
CA GLY A 324 17.86 -1.78 10.86
C GLY A 324 16.83 -0.95 10.12
N CYS A 325 17.24 0.21 9.64
CA CYS A 325 16.39 1.04 8.81
C CYS A 325 17.14 1.65 7.64
N ASP A 326 16.38 1.99 6.61
CA ASP A 326 16.82 2.82 5.51
C ASP A 326 16.10 4.18 5.61
N VAL A 327 16.87 5.20 5.99
CA VAL A 327 16.33 6.54 6.27
C VAL A 327 15.83 7.24 5.01
N GLN A 328 16.52 7.01 3.88
CA GLN A 328 16.14 7.64 2.62
C GLN A 328 14.86 7.06 2.03
N ARG A 329 14.62 5.76 2.27
CA ARG A 329 13.43 5.06 1.79
C ARG A 329 12.25 5.12 2.75
N GLY A 330 12.46 5.40 4.05
CA GLY A 330 11.41 5.27 5.06
C GLY A 330 11.19 3.83 5.52
N LEU A 331 12.11 2.93 5.17
CA LEU A 331 12.01 1.49 5.35
C LEU A 331 12.63 1.03 6.68
N GLY A 332 11.83 0.41 7.55
CA GLY A 332 12.31 -0.38 8.68
C GLY A 332 12.39 -1.86 8.29
N TYR A 333 13.46 -2.59 8.66
CA TYR A 333 13.63 -3.97 8.22
C TYR A 333 14.23 -4.90 9.29
N ALA A 334 13.99 -6.20 9.10
CA ALA A 334 14.60 -7.28 9.85
C ALA A 334 15.25 -8.30 8.91
N TYR A 335 16.31 -8.94 9.37
CA TYR A 335 17.03 -9.98 8.66
C TYR A 335 17.75 -10.91 9.64
N ASN A 336 18.02 -12.15 9.25
CA ASN A 336 18.70 -13.13 10.08
C ASN A 336 20.14 -12.74 10.39
N GLY A 337 20.64 -13.10 11.56
CA GLY A 337 21.98 -12.75 12.06
C GLY A 337 23.13 -13.48 11.37
N ASP A 338 22.86 -14.62 10.72
CA ASP A 338 23.83 -15.35 9.93
C ASP A 338 23.22 -15.97 8.65
N ALA A 339 23.99 -16.75 7.89
CA ALA A 339 23.59 -17.25 6.59
C ALA A 339 22.66 -18.49 6.65
N PHE A 340 22.24 -18.92 7.82
CA PHE A 340 21.40 -20.10 8.00
C PHE A 340 20.42 -19.91 9.15
N ASP A 341 19.14 -19.84 8.86
CA ASP A 341 18.07 -19.76 9.86
C ASP A 341 17.70 -21.18 10.36
N GLU A 342 18.05 -21.49 11.60
CA GLU A 342 17.87 -22.79 12.20
C GLU A 342 16.40 -23.05 12.58
N PRO A 343 15.93 -24.31 12.44
CA PRO A 343 14.61 -24.65 12.91
C PRO A 343 14.50 -24.56 14.45
N SER A 344 13.39 -24.03 14.93
CA SER A 344 13.04 -23.94 16.34
C SER A 344 11.82 -24.81 16.68
N SER A 345 11.34 -24.76 17.92
CA SER A 345 10.10 -25.44 18.32
C SER A 345 8.83 -24.81 17.71
N SER A 346 8.92 -23.55 17.28
CA SER A 346 7.80 -22.76 16.75
C SER A 346 7.89 -22.49 15.24
N SER A 347 9.07 -22.67 14.64
CA SER A 347 9.30 -22.42 13.22
C SER A 347 10.23 -23.49 12.63
N PRO A 348 9.99 -23.95 11.39
CA PRO A 348 10.94 -24.81 10.70
C PRO A 348 12.20 -24.06 10.22
N GLY A 349 12.22 -22.74 10.29
CA GLY A 349 13.28 -21.89 9.77
C GLY A 349 13.32 -21.82 8.23
N TYR A 350 13.96 -20.79 7.69
CA TYR A 350 14.17 -20.63 6.25
C TYR A 350 15.36 -21.44 5.73
N GLY A 351 16.26 -21.89 6.60
CA GLY A 351 17.48 -22.61 6.24
C GLY A 351 18.53 -21.70 5.59
N GLU A 352 19.19 -22.20 4.51
CA GLU A 352 20.25 -21.46 3.83
C GLU A 352 19.72 -20.17 3.17
N ASN A 353 20.50 -19.10 3.23
CA ASN A 353 20.18 -17.79 2.65
C ASN A 353 18.80 -17.27 3.11
N PRO A 354 18.63 -16.93 4.38
CA PRO A 354 17.36 -16.42 4.89
C PRO A 354 16.97 -15.09 4.25
N PRO A 355 15.67 -14.79 4.16
CA PRO A 355 15.18 -13.54 3.57
C PRO A 355 15.43 -12.33 4.47
N ALA A 356 15.13 -11.15 3.93
CA ALA A 356 14.84 -9.94 4.67
C ALA A 356 13.39 -9.53 4.46
N VAL A 357 12.79 -8.93 5.48
CA VAL A 357 11.44 -8.37 5.44
C VAL A 357 11.48 -6.92 5.95
N GLY A 358 10.73 -6.04 5.32
CA GLY A 358 10.67 -4.64 5.70
C GLY A 358 9.26 -4.09 5.66
N VAL A 359 9.06 -3.01 6.40
CA VAL A 359 7.84 -2.20 6.38
C VAL A 359 8.26 -0.79 5.99
N ASP A 360 7.66 -0.28 4.93
CA ASP A 360 7.90 1.06 4.43
C ASP A 360 6.68 1.97 4.63
N PHE A 361 6.95 3.23 4.96
CA PHE A 361 5.99 4.32 4.87
C PHE A 361 6.10 4.99 3.50
N PHE A 362 5.32 4.54 2.51
CA PHE A 362 5.23 5.24 1.23
C PHE A 362 4.71 6.66 1.40
N GLU A 363 3.74 6.83 2.27
CA GLU A 363 3.30 8.14 2.77
C GLU A 363 2.95 8.06 4.25
N GLY A 364 3.48 8.99 5.02
CA GLY A 364 3.09 9.19 6.40
C GLY A 364 2.01 10.27 6.55
N PRO A 365 1.74 10.72 7.76
CA PRO A 365 0.75 11.76 8.02
C PRO A 365 1.16 13.11 7.42
N TYR A 366 0.16 13.95 7.13
CA TYR A 366 0.39 15.33 6.72
C TYR A 366 1.07 16.14 7.83
N GLN A 367 1.98 17.02 7.44
CA GLN A 367 2.45 18.09 8.32
C GLN A 367 1.32 19.05 8.68
N ASP A 368 1.52 19.81 9.77
CA ASP A 368 0.61 20.90 10.12
C ASP A 368 0.66 21.97 9.04
N ALA A 369 -0.50 22.45 8.63
CA ALA A 369 -0.60 23.51 7.62
C ALA A 369 0.08 24.80 8.10
N ASP A 370 0.96 25.35 7.26
CA ASP A 370 1.70 26.59 7.58
C ASP A 370 1.62 27.66 6.48
N GLU A 371 0.79 27.42 5.46
CA GLU A 371 0.56 28.27 4.27
C GLU A 371 1.79 28.39 3.34
N PHE A 372 2.75 27.46 3.44
CA PHE A 372 3.92 27.40 2.57
C PHE A 372 4.03 26.03 1.89
N ASP A 373 4.64 26.00 0.71
CA ASP A 373 5.24 24.81 0.11
C ASP A 373 6.66 24.70 0.68
N ASN A 374 6.85 23.81 1.63
CA ASN A 374 8.12 23.63 2.32
C ASN A 374 9.19 23.09 1.37
N PRO A 375 10.39 23.66 1.33
CA PRO A 375 11.36 23.37 0.28
C PRO A 375 11.94 21.96 0.39
N LEU A 376 12.13 21.31 -0.74
CA LEU A 376 12.98 20.13 -0.84
C LEU A 376 14.43 20.53 -0.52
N THR A 377 15.02 19.96 0.53
CA THR A 377 16.39 20.28 0.95
C THR A 377 17.11 19.08 1.56
N THR A 378 18.40 19.01 1.37
CA THR A 378 19.30 18.03 2.00
C THR A 378 20.03 18.59 3.21
N ASN A 379 19.80 19.86 3.55
CA ASN A 379 20.45 20.51 4.67
C ASN A 379 19.57 20.49 5.92
N PHE A 380 19.98 19.77 6.93
CA PHE A 380 19.26 19.62 8.19
C PHE A 380 18.84 20.97 8.81
N SER A 381 19.68 21.99 8.77
CA SER A 381 19.37 23.30 9.36
C SER A 381 18.32 24.09 8.61
N ASP A 382 18.08 23.76 7.35
CA ASP A 382 17.11 24.45 6.48
C ASP A 382 15.77 23.68 6.44
N ALA A 383 15.79 22.41 6.85
CA ALA A 383 14.62 21.52 6.86
C ALA A 383 13.82 21.72 8.15
N VAL A 384 13.26 22.92 8.30
CA VAL A 384 12.42 23.30 9.43
C VAL A 384 11.26 24.12 8.85
N ASP A 385 10.02 23.70 9.15
CA ASP A 385 8.83 24.42 8.70
C ASP A 385 8.66 25.79 9.39
N SER A 386 7.65 26.56 9.00
CA SER A 386 7.39 27.88 9.58
C SER A 386 6.98 27.84 11.05
N LEU A 387 6.56 26.67 11.54
CA LEU A 387 6.20 26.42 12.94
C LEU A 387 7.40 25.99 13.79
N GLY A 388 8.58 25.77 13.15
CA GLY A 388 9.80 25.36 13.80
C GLY A 388 9.90 23.85 14.00
N ILE A 389 9.12 23.04 13.26
CA ILE A 389 9.14 21.58 13.33
C ILE A 389 10.11 21.07 12.27
N PRO A 390 11.13 20.28 12.65
CA PRO A 390 12.05 19.69 11.69
C PRO A 390 11.36 18.62 10.83
N TYR A 391 11.64 18.63 9.52
CA TYR A 391 11.27 17.57 8.58
C TYR A 391 12.53 16.97 7.92
N GLN A 392 12.39 15.90 7.12
CA GLN A 392 13.56 15.29 6.48
C GLN A 392 14.06 16.02 5.23
N GLY A 393 13.29 16.96 4.72
CA GLY A 393 13.65 17.76 3.54
C GLY A 393 13.68 16.99 2.21
N ILE A 394 13.36 15.70 2.25
CA ILE A 394 13.11 14.79 1.11
C ILE A 394 11.83 14.03 1.42
N GLY A 395 10.98 13.86 0.44
CA GLY A 395 9.71 13.17 0.65
C GLY A 395 8.60 13.78 -0.21
N ILE A 396 7.38 13.36 0.06
CA ILE A 396 6.20 13.76 -0.70
C ILE A 396 5.79 15.18 -0.33
N GLY A 397 5.47 16.00 -1.34
CA GLY A 397 4.91 17.34 -1.20
C GLY A 397 5.93 18.44 -1.05
N TYR A 398 7.21 18.16 -0.77
CA TYR A 398 8.21 19.21 -0.56
C TYR A 398 8.69 19.83 -1.87
N GLY A 399 8.48 21.14 -2.05
CA GLY A 399 8.98 21.90 -3.19
C GLY A 399 8.33 21.56 -4.53
N ASP A 400 7.09 21.05 -4.51
CA ASP A 400 6.35 20.64 -5.70
C ASP A 400 5.42 21.75 -6.25
N GLY A 401 5.28 22.87 -5.53
CA GLY A 401 4.43 24.01 -5.88
C GLY A 401 3.02 23.93 -5.31
N VAL A 402 2.70 22.89 -4.53
CA VAL A 402 1.41 22.74 -3.86
C VAL A 402 1.58 23.06 -2.38
N VAL A 403 0.78 23.95 -1.85
CA VAL A 403 0.87 24.41 -0.46
C VAL A 403 0.17 23.42 0.48
N ASP A 404 0.80 23.10 1.61
CA ASP A 404 0.23 22.29 2.70
C ASP A 404 -0.16 20.85 2.30
N ASN A 405 0.56 20.26 1.34
CA ASN A 405 0.41 18.84 1.00
C ASN A 405 1.58 17.97 1.48
N GLU A 406 2.54 18.56 2.19
CA GLU A 406 3.75 17.89 2.65
C GLU A 406 3.42 16.77 3.64
N ARG A 407 4.16 15.67 3.50
CA ARG A 407 3.99 14.47 4.30
C ARG A 407 5.24 14.14 5.10
N PHE A 408 5.07 13.75 6.35
CA PHE A 408 6.15 13.11 7.08
C PHE A 408 6.47 11.74 6.47
N GLY A 409 7.75 11.47 6.23
CA GLY A 409 8.26 10.11 6.13
C GLY A 409 8.48 9.50 7.51
N MET A 410 9.25 8.41 7.57
CA MET A 410 9.72 7.85 8.85
C MET A 410 10.59 8.90 9.60
N ARG A 411 10.13 9.34 10.76
CA ARG A 411 10.82 10.34 11.60
C ARG A 411 11.61 9.71 12.74
N ARG A 412 11.24 8.50 13.14
CA ARG A 412 11.90 7.75 14.20
C ARG A 412 11.90 6.26 13.83
N PHE A 413 13.02 5.62 14.11
CA PHE A 413 13.13 4.17 14.11
C PHE A 413 13.73 3.71 15.43
N VAL A 414 12.96 2.96 16.21
CA VAL A 414 13.32 2.48 17.55
C VAL A 414 13.20 0.98 17.56
N TYR A 415 14.23 0.30 18.04
CA TYR A 415 14.17 -1.13 18.33
C TYR A 415 14.00 -1.39 19.81
N TYR A 416 13.51 -2.55 20.18
CA TYR A 416 13.60 -3.04 21.53
C TYR A 416 13.62 -4.57 21.58
N ASN A 417 13.98 -5.11 22.74
CA ASN A 417 14.14 -6.55 22.92
C ASN A 417 12.91 -7.15 23.57
N ASN A 418 12.58 -8.39 23.22
CA ASN A 418 11.63 -9.19 23.98
C ASN A 418 12.16 -9.52 25.38
N SER A 419 12.10 -8.54 26.25
CA SER A 419 12.66 -8.67 27.61
C SER A 419 12.00 -7.70 28.59
N GLY A 420 12.15 -7.97 29.87
CA GLY A 420 11.75 -7.07 30.96
C GLY A 420 12.72 -5.91 31.22
N ASN A 421 13.65 -5.61 30.30
CA ASN A 421 14.62 -4.52 30.49
C ASN A 421 13.88 -3.18 30.73
N SER A 422 14.39 -2.41 31.70
CA SER A 422 13.76 -1.14 32.13
C SER A 422 14.00 0.01 31.15
N ILE A 423 14.90 -0.14 30.18
CA ILE A 423 15.28 0.91 29.22
C ILE A 423 14.74 0.55 27.83
N ASN A 424 15.16 -0.58 27.26
CA ASN A 424 14.85 -1.01 25.90
C ASN A 424 14.15 -2.37 25.83
N GLY A 425 13.31 -2.70 26.79
CA GLY A 425 12.46 -3.91 26.79
C GLY A 425 11.01 -3.59 26.49
N GLU A 426 10.15 -4.60 26.60
CA GLU A 426 8.71 -4.51 26.36
C GLU A 426 8.04 -3.31 27.06
N PRO A 427 7.23 -2.49 26.36
CA PRO A 427 6.47 -1.41 26.98
C PRO A 427 5.40 -1.97 27.92
N THR A 428 5.14 -1.29 29.05
CA THR A 428 4.20 -1.76 30.09
C THR A 428 3.34 -0.64 30.65
N THR A 429 3.50 0.58 30.21
CA THR A 429 2.67 1.74 30.60
C THR A 429 2.43 2.62 29.38
N PRO A 430 1.37 3.43 29.33
CA PRO A 430 1.11 4.33 28.20
C PRO A 430 2.31 5.19 27.81
N LEU A 431 3.02 5.70 28.80
CA LEU A 431 4.21 6.53 28.57
C LEU A 431 5.34 5.76 27.85
N HIS A 432 5.48 4.44 28.08
CA HIS A 432 6.51 3.65 27.39
C HIS A 432 6.24 3.53 25.89
N TYR A 433 4.98 3.32 25.49
CA TYR A 433 4.57 3.28 24.09
C TYR A 433 4.80 4.64 23.43
N TYR A 434 4.36 5.70 24.09
CA TYR A 434 4.54 7.06 23.58
C TYR A 434 6.02 7.47 23.47
N ASN A 435 6.82 7.12 24.46
CA ASN A 435 8.27 7.36 24.42
C ASN A 435 8.92 6.69 23.21
N TYR A 436 8.58 5.46 22.91
CA TYR A 436 9.11 4.76 21.74
C TYR A 436 8.71 5.44 20.42
N MET A 437 7.47 5.87 20.27
CA MET A 437 7.05 6.65 19.09
C MET A 437 7.80 7.98 18.97
N ASN A 438 8.23 8.57 20.08
CA ASN A 438 8.96 9.83 20.10
C ASN A 438 10.51 9.65 20.04
N GLY A 439 11.00 8.45 19.79
CA GLY A 439 12.45 8.20 19.75
C GLY A 439 13.14 8.33 21.11
N VAL A 440 12.47 7.91 22.17
CA VAL A 440 12.95 7.99 23.55
C VAL A 440 12.79 6.62 24.21
N TRP A 441 13.78 6.22 24.99
CA TRP A 441 13.71 4.97 25.74
C TRP A 441 12.65 5.00 26.85
N LYS A 442 12.19 3.84 27.31
CA LYS A 442 11.17 3.72 28.36
C LYS A 442 11.41 4.61 29.59
N ASN A 443 12.66 4.78 29.99
CA ASN A 443 13.04 5.58 31.13
C ASN A 443 13.12 7.10 30.87
N GLY A 444 12.76 7.57 29.67
CA GLY A 444 12.82 8.97 29.26
C GLY A 444 14.19 9.44 28.73
N GLN A 445 15.18 8.55 28.66
CA GLN A 445 16.48 8.89 28.06
C GLN A 445 16.35 8.92 26.54
N LYS A 446 16.91 9.93 25.88
CA LYS A 446 17.01 9.96 24.42
C LYS A 446 17.86 8.80 23.91
N MET A 447 17.54 8.28 22.74
CA MET A 447 18.43 7.39 22.02
C MET A 447 19.73 8.11 21.68
N ALA A 448 20.82 7.35 21.63
CA ALA A 448 22.14 7.89 21.34
C ALA A 448 22.81 7.11 20.20
N TYR A 449 23.66 7.78 19.44
CA TYR A 449 24.42 7.18 18.36
C TYR A 449 25.41 6.14 18.88
N GLY A 450 25.55 5.02 18.19
CA GLY A 450 26.52 3.98 18.44
C GLY A 450 26.08 2.91 19.43
N GLY A 451 26.76 1.75 19.40
CA GLY A 451 26.49 0.62 20.26
C GLY A 451 25.05 0.13 20.21
N ASP A 452 24.44 -0.04 21.37
CA ASP A 452 23.02 -0.39 21.55
C ASP A 452 22.09 0.85 21.66
N GLY A 453 22.64 2.04 21.51
CA GLY A 453 21.89 3.31 21.64
C GLY A 453 21.59 3.72 23.07
N VAL A 454 22.03 2.96 24.07
CA VAL A 454 21.64 3.10 25.47
C VAL A 454 22.81 3.51 26.38
N SER A 455 23.93 2.84 26.26
CA SER A 455 25.00 2.92 27.26
C SER A 455 26.37 3.13 26.64
N PRO A 456 27.21 4.01 27.22
CA PRO A 456 28.62 4.11 26.80
C PRO A 456 29.40 2.80 26.90
N SER A 457 29.00 1.88 27.78
CA SER A 457 29.66 0.56 27.89
C SER A 457 29.40 -0.34 26.66
N SER A 458 28.35 -0.09 25.92
CA SER A 458 28.04 -0.76 24.63
C SER A 458 28.63 -0.01 23.43
N GLY A 459 29.20 1.18 23.62
CA GLY A 459 29.71 2.01 22.55
C GLY A 459 28.80 3.18 22.16
N ALA A 460 27.72 3.43 22.88
CA ALA A 460 26.87 4.58 22.64
C ALA A 460 27.53 5.90 23.06
N ASP A 461 27.48 6.91 22.20
CA ASP A 461 27.92 8.27 22.48
C ASP A 461 26.71 9.11 22.91
N LEU A 462 26.56 9.31 24.23
CA LEU A 462 25.41 10.03 24.80
C LEU A 462 25.35 11.53 24.44
N ASP A 463 26.43 12.09 23.90
CA ASP A 463 26.48 13.48 23.45
C ASP A 463 25.91 13.65 22.03
N ILE A 464 25.74 12.54 21.28
CA ILE A 464 25.17 12.51 19.95
C ILE A 464 23.80 11.83 20.01
N PRO A 465 22.67 12.57 19.86
CA PRO A 465 21.34 11.97 19.80
C PRO A 465 21.15 11.11 18.56
N ALA A 466 20.29 10.11 18.63
CA ALA A 466 19.88 9.34 17.49
C ALA A 466 18.34 9.31 17.39
N ASP A 467 17.82 9.60 16.22
CA ASP A 467 16.40 9.44 15.88
C ASP A 467 16.13 8.10 15.16
N TYR A 468 17.19 7.52 14.59
CA TYR A 468 17.17 6.24 13.89
C TYR A 468 18.20 5.29 14.48
N MET A 469 17.73 4.12 14.90
CA MET A 469 18.63 3.05 15.32
C MET A 469 19.10 2.25 14.11
N PHE A 470 20.40 2.00 14.00
CA PHE A 470 21.02 1.16 12.98
C PHE A 470 20.73 1.58 11.53
N PRO A 471 20.91 2.86 11.16
CA PRO A 471 20.61 3.33 9.79
C PRO A 471 21.64 2.85 8.75
N GLY A 472 22.75 2.22 9.18
CA GLY A 472 23.84 1.90 8.27
C GLY A 472 24.43 3.15 7.61
N ASP A 473 24.50 3.12 6.29
CA ASP A 473 24.98 4.22 5.43
C ASP A 473 23.82 5.03 4.78
N THR A 474 22.59 4.84 5.22
CA THR A 474 21.39 5.39 4.58
C THR A 474 20.96 6.76 5.11
N ASP A 475 21.68 7.33 6.06
CA ASP A 475 21.50 8.71 6.54
C ASP A 475 22.68 9.63 6.16
N PRO A 476 22.96 9.85 4.86
CA PRO A 476 24.12 10.64 4.42
C PRO A 476 24.02 12.13 4.78
N PHE A 477 22.81 12.59 5.12
CA PHE A 477 22.55 13.99 5.50
C PHE A 477 22.53 14.18 7.02
N ASN A 478 22.73 13.10 7.78
CA ASN A 478 22.76 13.10 9.26
C ASN A 478 21.44 13.61 9.89
N TRP A 479 20.31 13.29 9.28
CA TRP A 479 18.98 13.64 9.80
C TRP A 479 18.77 13.08 11.20
N GLY A 480 19.16 11.82 11.41
CA GLY A 480 19.03 11.12 12.68
C GLY A 480 19.90 11.65 13.81
N THR A 481 20.98 12.34 13.49
CA THR A 481 21.95 12.86 14.46
C THR A 481 21.97 14.39 14.52
N MET A 482 20.85 15.03 14.11
CA MET A 482 20.68 16.50 14.13
C MET A 482 21.79 17.25 13.36
N GLY A 483 22.22 16.72 12.22
CA GLY A 483 23.26 17.28 11.36
C GLY A 483 24.69 17.00 11.85
N ILE A 484 24.89 16.21 12.89
CA ILE A 484 26.22 15.79 13.36
C ILE A 484 26.68 14.62 12.51
N ALA A 485 27.81 14.78 11.81
CA ALA A 485 28.37 13.73 10.97
C ALA A 485 28.86 12.56 11.80
N THR A 486 28.48 11.35 11.43
CA THR A 486 28.80 10.09 12.09
C THR A 486 29.24 9.04 11.07
N GLU A 487 29.93 7.99 11.55
CA GLU A 487 30.24 6.82 10.73
C GLU A 487 29.00 5.92 10.57
N PRO A 488 28.92 5.11 9.50
CA PRO A 488 27.85 4.11 9.34
C PRO A 488 27.72 3.19 10.55
N TRP A 489 26.46 2.97 10.99
CA TRP A 489 26.18 2.28 12.24
C TRP A 489 25.08 1.23 12.06
N SER A 490 25.38 -0.02 12.43
CA SER A 490 24.44 -1.15 12.38
C SER A 490 24.60 -2.04 13.62
N GLU A 491 23.71 -3.00 13.83
CA GLU A 491 23.86 -4.00 14.90
C GLU A 491 25.15 -4.81 14.72
N VAL A 492 25.48 -5.18 13.48
CA VAL A 492 26.73 -5.90 13.16
C VAL A 492 27.95 -5.08 13.49
N SER A 493 28.01 -3.80 13.08
CA SER A 493 29.18 -2.94 13.39
C SER A 493 29.31 -2.65 14.88
N SER A 494 28.21 -2.74 15.63
CA SER A 494 28.17 -2.59 17.08
C SER A 494 28.52 -3.87 17.84
N ASN A 495 28.67 -5.00 17.13
CA ASN A 495 28.82 -6.34 17.73
C ASN A 495 27.64 -6.69 18.69
N ASN A 496 26.46 -6.23 18.40
CA ASN A 496 25.27 -6.65 19.13
C ASN A 496 25.02 -8.14 18.85
N PRO A 497 24.62 -8.95 19.84
CA PRO A 497 24.16 -10.30 19.54
C PRO A 497 22.80 -10.26 18.84
N PRO A 498 22.58 -11.12 17.85
CA PRO A 498 21.22 -11.29 17.31
C PRO A 498 20.28 -11.78 18.40
N ALA A 499 19.00 -11.42 18.30
CA ALA A 499 18.01 -11.78 19.31
C ALA A 499 16.59 -11.53 18.78
N ASP A 500 15.61 -11.90 19.58
CA ASP A 500 14.18 -11.62 19.36
C ASP A 500 13.93 -10.10 19.46
N ARG A 501 13.78 -9.46 18.29
CA ARG A 501 13.72 -8.01 18.10
C ARG A 501 12.31 -7.54 17.75
N ARG A 502 11.97 -6.37 18.27
CA ARG A 502 10.84 -5.57 17.84
C ARG A 502 11.34 -4.22 17.38
N PHE A 503 10.59 -3.63 16.46
CA PHE A 503 10.82 -2.23 16.13
C PHE A 503 9.52 -1.46 16.01
N ILE A 504 9.62 -0.16 16.11
CA ILE A 504 8.60 0.80 15.75
C ILE A 504 9.20 1.88 14.88
N GLN A 505 8.55 2.14 13.77
CA GLN A 505 8.79 3.32 12.96
C GLN A 505 7.63 4.27 13.11
N SER A 506 7.93 5.56 13.27
CA SER A 506 6.90 6.56 13.54
C SER A 506 7.15 7.87 12.82
N ALA A 507 6.06 8.61 12.63
CA ALA A 507 5.99 9.93 12.01
C ALA A 507 5.31 10.93 12.96
N GLY A 508 5.75 12.16 12.91
CA GLY A 508 5.31 13.27 13.77
C GLY A 508 6.49 14.10 14.30
N PRO A 509 6.27 15.10 15.18
CA PRO A 509 4.99 15.46 15.77
C PRO A 509 4.09 16.29 14.84
N PHE A 510 2.79 16.19 14.99
CA PHE A 510 1.79 17.04 14.32
C PHE A 510 0.61 17.33 15.26
N VAL A 511 -0.24 18.27 14.88
CA VAL A 511 -1.48 18.62 15.59
C VAL A 511 -2.64 17.88 14.92
N LEU A 512 -3.55 17.32 15.71
CA LEU A 512 -4.74 16.64 15.23
C LEU A 512 -5.97 17.26 15.87
N GLU A 513 -6.71 18.06 15.10
CA GLU A 513 -7.92 18.74 15.58
C GLU A 513 -9.16 17.82 15.52
N PRO A 514 -10.23 18.13 16.28
CA PRO A 514 -11.51 17.44 16.12
C PRO A 514 -12.05 17.55 14.68
N GLY A 515 -12.38 16.41 14.08
CA GLY A 515 -12.85 16.33 12.70
C GLY A 515 -11.74 16.25 11.65
N ASP A 516 -10.47 16.46 12.05
CA ASP A 516 -9.35 16.24 11.17
C ASP A 516 -9.18 14.78 10.83
N TYR A 517 -8.74 14.54 9.60
CA TYR A 517 -8.28 13.24 9.18
C TYR A 517 -6.88 13.30 8.58
N ASN A 518 -6.25 12.17 8.65
CA ASN A 518 -4.93 11.93 8.12
C ASN A 518 -4.91 10.55 7.47
N ASN A 519 -3.98 10.27 6.59
CA ASN A 519 -3.84 8.93 6.06
C ASN A 519 -2.39 8.48 6.00
N ILE A 520 -2.21 7.17 6.09
CA ILE A 520 -0.91 6.50 6.03
C ILE A 520 -1.03 5.37 5.04
N THR A 521 -0.09 5.28 4.12
CA THR A 521 0.06 4.11 3.24
C THR A 521 1.38 3.43 3.54
N MET A 522 1.33 2.15 3.82
CA MET A 522 2.51 1.34 4.09
C MET A 522 2.55 0.09 3.22
N GLY A 523 3.77 -0.36 2.89
CA GLY A 523 4.03 -1.62 2.23
C GLY A 523 4.83 -2.56 3.10
N ILE A 524 4.54 -3.86 2.99
CA ILE A 524 5.38 -4.91 3.53
C ILE A 524 6.10 -5.53 2.36
N VAL A 525 7.41 -5.37 2.36
CA VAL A 525 8.32 -5.81 1.30
C VAL A 525 9.10 -7.02 1.77
N TRP A 526 9.36 -7.96 0.89
CA TRP A 526 10.10 -9.17 1.20
C TRP A 526 11.03 -9.54 0.04
N ALA A 527 12.27 -9.91 0.37
CA ALA A 527 13.25 -10.37 -0.62
C ALA A 527 14.19 -11.41 -0.02
N ARG A 528 14.72 -12.29 -0.88
CA ARG A 528 15.63 -13.36 -0.50
C ARG A 528 16.75 -13.51 -1.52
N ALA A 529 18.00 -13.36 -1.09
CA ALA A 529 19.17 -13.59 -1.92
C ALA A 529 19.40 -15.09 -2.13
N SER A 530 19.93 -15.46 -3.28
CA SER A 530 20.28 -16.85 -3.61
C SER A 530 21.61 -17.29 -2.98
N ALA A 531 22.48 -16.35 -2.60
CA ALA A 531 23.79 -16.58 -2.01
C ALA A 531 24.32 -15.33 -1.30
N GLY A 532 25.33 -15.50 -0.49
CA GLY A 532 26.05 -14.40 0.15
C GLY A 532 25.88 -14.38 1.67
N ASP A 533 26.14 -13.23 2.28
CA ASP A 533 25.81 -13.01 3.70
C ASP A 533 24.33 -12.57 3.86
N PRO A 534 23.78 -12.59 5.07
CA PRO A 534 22.36 -12.24 5.26
C PRO A 534 21.98 -10.84 4.79
N PHE A 535 22.93 -9.90 4.76
CA PHE A 535 22.69 -8.54 4.32
C PHE A 535 22.47 -8.43 2.79
N GLU A 536 22.84 -9.45 1.99
CA GLU A 536 22.50 -9.48 0.56
C GLU A 536 20.97 -9.50 0.36
N SER A 537 20.22 -10.20 1.22
CA SER A 537 18.76 -10.14 1.22
C SER A 537 18.23 -8.72 1.51
N VAL A 538 18.90 -7.93 2.39
CA VAL A 538 18.54 -6.52 2.63
C VAL A 538 18.83 -5.65 1.40
N LYS A 539 19.89 -5.92 0.64
CA LYS A 539 20.17 -5.17 -0.60
C LYS A 539 19.08 -5.42 -1.65
N LEU A 540 18.64 -6.67 -1.81
CA LEU A 540 17.52 -7.00 -2.69
C LEU A 540 16.20 -6.42 -2.18
N LEU A 541 16.00 -6.41 -0.85
CA LEU A 541 14.84 -5.79 -0.23
C LEU A 541 14.72 -4.31 -0.61
N ARG A 542 15.82 -3.57 -0.56
CA ARG A 542 15.88 -2.15 -0.95
C ARG A 542 15.52 -1.94 -2.42
N GLN A 543 15.94 -2.84 -3.31
CA GLN A 543 15.58 -2.78 -4.73
C GLN A 543 14.09 -3.10 -4.96
N ALA A 544 13.57 -4.07 -4.23
CA ALA A 544 12.15 -4.39 -4.26
C ALA A 544 11.30 -3.24 -3.72
N ASP A 545 11.78 -2.56 -2.69
CA ASP A 545 11.17 -1.38 -2.10
C ASP A 545 11.15 -0.18 -3.06
N ASP A 546 12.23 0.07 -3.81
CA ASP A 546 12.25 1.08 -4.87
C ASP A 546 11.15 0.84 -5.93
N LYS A 547 10.83 -0.43 -6.25
CA LYS A 547 9.70 -0.77 -7.13
C LYS A 547 8.36 -0.52 -6.46
N ALA A 548 8.23 -0.86 -5.19
CA ALA A 548 7.02 -0.62 -4.42
C ALA A 548 6.72 0.87 -4.29
N GLN A 549 7.74 1.70 -4.05
CA GLN A 549 7.61 3.16 -4.04
C GLN A 549 7.21 3.69 -5.43
N ALA A 550 7.81 3.20 -6.50
CA ALA A 550 7.43 3.59 -7.85
C ALA A 550 5.98 3.20 -8.19
N LEU A 551 5.52 2.05 -7.69
CA LEU A 551 4.12 1.64 -7.83
C LEU A 551 3.17 2.55 -7.04
N PHE A 552 3.53 2.93 -5.81
CA PHE A 552 2.79 3.92 -5.03
C PHE A 552 2.77 5.29 -5.73
N ASP A 553 3.91 5.76 -6.21
CA ASP A 553 4.04 7.03 -6.94
C ASP A 553 3.13 7.13 -8.17
N ASN A 554 2.75 5.97 -8.72
CA ASN A 554 1.80 5.83 -9.82
C ASN A 554 0.40 5.41 -9.33
N CYS A 555 0.03 5.76 -8.11
CA CYS A 555 -1.27 5.46 -7.51
C CYS A 555 -1.65 3.97 -7.56
N PHE A 556 -0.67 3.09 -7.45
CA PHE A 556 -0.84 1.65 -7.56
C PHE A 556 -1.44 1.18 -8.90
N GLU A 557 -1.25 1.95 -9.95
CA GLU A 557 -1.60 1.52 -11.30
C GLU A 557 -0.51 0.60 -11.85
N ILE A 558 -0.87 -0.66 -12.05
CA ILE A 558 0.00 -1.62 -12.72
C ILE A 558 -0.19 -1.49 -14.23
N VAL A 559 0.92 -1.28 -14.93
CA VAL A 559 0.93 -1.37 -16.39
C VAL A 559 0.66 -2.83 -16.77
N SER A 560 -0.56 -3.12 -17.23
CA SER A 560 -0.92 -4.44 -17.73
C SER A 560 -0.58 -4.55 -19.21
N GLY A 561 0.00 -5.67 -19.62
CA GLY A 561 0.20 -5.97 -21.04
C GLY A 561 -1.12 -6.14 -21.80
N PRO A 562 -1.08 -6.26 -23.13
CA PRO A 562 -2.27 -6.51 -23.93
C PRO A 562 -2.88 -7.87 -23.57
N ASP A 563 -4.20 -7.92 -23.47
CA ASP A 563 -4.92 -9.17 -23.28
C ASP A 563 -4.66 -10.14 -24.43
N ALA A 564 -4.63 -11.43 -24.10
CA ALA A 564 -4.44 -12.48 -25.09
C ALA A 564 -5.61 -12.50 -26.10
N PRO A 565 -5.35 -12.77 -27.39
CA PRO A 565 -6.39 -12.87 -28.39
C PRO A 565 -7.30 -14.09 -28.17
N ASP A 566 -8.50 -14.06 -28.71
CA ASP A 566 -9.35 -15.23 -28.85
C ASP A 566 -8.74 -16.21 -29.85
N VAL A 567 -8.51 -17.46 -29.43
CA VAL A 567 -7.87 -18.50 -30.24
C VAL A 567 -8.92 -19.50 -30.75
N THR A 568 -9.02 -19.65 -32.05
CA THR A 568 -9.80 -20.72 -32.69
C THR A 568 -8.85 -21.71 -33.38
N ILE A 569 -9.00 -23.00 -33.07
CA ILE A 569 -8.18 -24.06 -33.61
C ILE A 569 -9.02 -24.89 -34.56
N GLN A 570 -8.56 -25.05 -35.79
CA GLN A 570 -9.11 -25.97 -36.80
C GLN A 570 -8.16 -27.13 -37.03
N GLU A 571 -8.57 -28.32 -36.64
CA GLU A 571 -7.82 -29.55 -36.86
C GLU A 571 -8.09 -30.08 -38.28
N LEU A 572 -7.02 -30.47 -38.97
CA LEU A 572 -7.05 -31.16 -40.25
C LEU A 572 -6.25 -32.48 -40.11
N GLU A 573 -6.28 -33.35 -41.14
CA GLU A 573 -5.73 -34.69 -41.05
C GLU A 573 -4.25 -34.75 -40.63
N ASN A 574 -3.42 -33.79 -41.06
CA ASN A 574 -1.99 -33.73 -40.75
C ASN A 574 -1.50 -32.33 -40.37
N GLU A 575 -2.38 -31.47 -40.02
CA GLU A 575 -2.05 -30.09 -39.70
C GLU A 575 -3.12 -29.42 -38.80
N VAL A 576 -2.72 -28.37 -38.14
CA VAL A 576 -3.62 -27.51 -37.33
C VAL A 576 -3.52 -26.10 -37.88
N ILE A 577 -4.66 -25.43 -38.02
CA ILE A 577 -4.72 -24.00 -38.34
C ILE A 577 -5.17 -23.27 -37.09
N ILE A 578 -4.40 -22.30 -36.66
CA ILE A 578 -4.68 -21.43 -35.53
C ILE A 578 -5.15 -20.09 -36.08
N TYR A 579 -6.32 -19.62 -35.62
CA TYR A 579 -6.83 -18.30 -35.93
C TYR A 579 -6.82 -17.45 -34.64
N LEU A 580 -6.35 -16.22 -34.77
CA LEU A 580 -6.37 -15.22 -33.69
C LEU A 580 -7.39 -14.12 -34.01
N THR A 581 -8.16 -13.71 -33.02
CA THR A 581 -9.09 -12.58 -33.15
C THR A 581 -9.11 -11.75 -31.86
N ASN A 582 -9.28 -10.43 -31.96
CA ASN A 582 -9.45 -9.51 -30.85
C ASN A 582 -10.76 -8.75 -30.99
N ASN A 583 -11.87 -9.49 -30.99
CA ASN A 583 -13.20 -8.94 -31.17
C ASN A 583 -13.98 -8.80 -29.86
N ASN A 584 -13.37 -9.11 -28.71
CA ASN A 584 -13.97 -8.90 -27.41
C ASN A 584 -13.82 -7.42 -27.02
N SER A 585 -14.93 -6.67 -26.98
CA SER A 585 -14.97 -5.24 -26.65
C SER A 585 -14.58 -4.94 -25.19
N LEU A 586 -14.52 -5.95 -24.33
CA LEU A 586 -14.06 -5.83 -22.95
C LEU A 586 -12.53 -6.05 -22.80
N SER A 587 -11.86 -6.48 -23.87
CA SER A 587 -10.42 -6.64 -23.88
C SER A 587 -9.73 -5.29 -24.02
N ASN A 588 -8.65 -5.07 -23.25
CA ASN A 588 -7.79 -3.90 -23.40
C ASN A 588 -7.05 -3.88 -24.75
N ASN A 589 -7.07 -5.01 -25.48
CA ASN A 589 -6.48 -5.16 -26.81
C ASN A 589 -7.56 -5.37 -27.91
N PHE A 590 -8.73 -4.76 -27.73
CA PHE A 590 -9.81 -4.82 -28.71
C PHE A 590 -9.34 -4.27 -30.07
N HIS A 591 -9.49 -5.07 -31.11
CA HIS A 591 -9.02 -4.75 -32.49
C HIS A 591 -7.51 -4.47 -32.61
N GLU A 592 -6.70 -4.94 -31.63
CA GLU A 592 -5.24 -4.69 -31.58
C GLU A 592 -4.87 -3.22 -31.35
N ASP A 593 -5.79 -2.45 -30.79
CA ASP A 593 -5.62 -1.02 -30.48
C ASP A 593 -5.11 -0.82 -29.04
N TYR A 594 -4.41 -1.81 -28.45
CA TYR A 594 -3.84 -1.68 -27.12
C TYR A 594 -2.89 -0.48 -27.05
N ILE A 595 -3.17 0.38 -26.08
CA ILE A 595 -2.30 1.47 -25.65
C ILE A 595 -2.40 1.61 -24.15
N MET A 596 -1.25 1.59 -23.47
CA MET A 596 -1.18 1.76 -22.03
C MET A 596 -0.13 2.83 -21.70
N PHE A 597 -0.59 3.91 -21.05
CA PHE A 597 0.29 4.97 -20.57
C PHE A 597 1.07 4.45 -19.37
N ASP A 598 2.41 4.70 -19.36
CA ASP A 598 3.27 4.37 -18.25
C ASP A 598 3.71 5.66 -17.54
N PRO A 599 3.14 5.99 -16.38
CA PRO A 599 3.53 7.16 -15.61
C PRO A 599 4.96 7.08 -15.08
N GLY A 600 5.54 5.87 -14.96
CA GLY A 600 6.94 5.66 -14.57
C GLY A 600 7.96 6.16 -15.60
N ILE A 601 7.56 6.35 -16.88
CA ILE A 601 8.42 6.93 -17.88
C ILE A 601 8.55 8.45 -17.63
N PRO A 602 9.77 8.98 -17.49
CA PRO A 602 9.98 10.42 -17.20
C PRO A 602 9.24 11.34 -18.17
N LYS A 603 8.76 12.49 -17.65
CA LYS A 603 8.08 13.51 -18.49
C LYS A 603 9.02 14.19 -19.50
N THR A 604 10.32 14.12 -19.25
CA THR A 604 11.36 14.72 -20.11
C THR A 604 12.51 13.74 -20.31
N ASP A 605 13.21 13.86 -21.43
CA ASP A 605 14.46 13.17 -21.65
C ASP A 605 15.63 13.77 -20.83
N VAL A 606 16.81 13.19 -20.98
CA VAL A 606 18.05 13.64 -20.29
C VAL A 606 18.47 15.08 -20.64
N ASP A 607 18.00 15.60 -21.75
CA ASP A 607 18.24 16.97 -22.22
C ASP A 607 17.13 17.96 -21.82
N GLY A 608 16.10 17.47 -21.09
CA GLY A 608 14.97 18.27 -20.61
C GLY A 608 13.89 18.52 -21.68
N LEU A 609 13.90 17.80 -22.80
CA LEU A 609 12.84 17.84 -23.80
C LEU A 609 11.65 16.98 -23.34
N ALA A 610 10.45 17.56 -23.38
CA ALA A 610 9.24 16.85 -22.99
C ALA A 610 8.91 15.70 -23.94
N TYR A 611 8.68 14.52 -23.40
CA TYR A 611 8.04 13.42 -24.15
C TYR A 611 6.55 13.73 -24.36
N ASP A 612 6.03 13.35 -25.52
CA ASP A 612 4.60 13.31 -25.73
C ASP A 612 3.96 12.09 -25.02
N SER A 613 2.65 12.04 -24.94
CA SER A 613 1.94 10.94 -24.27
C SER A 613 2.17 9.58 -24.95
N LEU A 614 2.37 9.56 -26.26
CA LEU A 614 2.63 8.32 -27.00
C LEU A 614 4.02 7.75 -26.68
N SER A 615 5.03 8.62 -26.57
CA SER A 615 6.38 8.22 -26.15
C SER A 615 6.46 7.73 -24.71
N ARG A 616 5.39 7.90 -23.94
CA ARG A 616 5.21 7.41 -22.57
C ARG A 616 4.18 6.29 -22.48
N SER A 617 3.89 5.63 -23.58
CA SER A 617 2.88 4.56 -23.64
C SER A 617 3.44 3.32 -24.32
N TYR A 618 3.04 2.17 -23.82
CA TYR A 618 3.22 0.91 -24.50
C TYR A 618 2.08 0.71 -25.50
N THR A 619 2.40 0.18 -26.68
CA THR A 619 1.45 -0.14 -27.74
C THR A 619 1.56 -1.60 -28.13
N PHE A 620 0.48 -2.14 -28.70
CA PHE A 620 0.50 -3.48 -29.26
C PHE A 620 1.57 -3.60 -30.36
N GLN A 621 2.44 -4.62 -30.27
CA GLN A 621 3.53 -4.81 -31.20
C GLN A 621 3.46 -6.12 -31.98
N GLY A 622 2.65 -7.10 -31.56
CA GLY A 622 2.53 -8.33 -32.33
C GLY A 622 2.19 -9.57 -31.52
N TYR A 623 2.35 -10.73 -32.16
CA TYR A 623 2.07 -12.03 -31.57
C TYR A 623 3.28 -12.94 -31.63
N GLN A 624 3.47 -13.70 -30.55
CA GLN A 624 4.34 -14.87 -30.51
C GLN A 624 3.49 -16.09 -30.13
N ILE A 625 3.67 -17.20 -30.86
CA ILE A 625 2.98 -18.46 -30.60
C ILE A 625 4.02 -19.52 -30.24
N TYR A 626 3.87 -20.08 -29.04
CA TYR A 626 4.74 -21.11 -28.51
C TYR A 626 4.04 -22.47 -28.49
N GLN A 627 4.77 -23.51 -28.80
CA GLN A 627 4.41 -24.88 -28.53
C GLN A 627 5.06 -25.26 -27.19
N LEU A 628 4.26 -25.68 -26.21
CA LEU A 628 4.71 -26.08 -24.89
C LEU A 628 4.85 -27.59 -24.77
N LEU A 629 5.78 -28.06 -23.95
CA LEU A 629 6.01 -29.48 -23.71
C LEU A 629 4.79 -30.15 -23.08
N ASP A 630 4.22 -29.49 -22.06
CA ASP A 630 3.00 -29.91 -21.37
C ASP A 630 2.33 -28.73 -20.67
N GLN A 631 1.24 -28.99 -19.94
CA GLN A 631 0.41 -28.00 -19.25
C GLN A 631 1.05 -27.39 -17.99
N THR A 632 2.23 -27.84 -17.57
CA THR A 632 2.94 -27.30 -16.39
C THR A 632 3.89 -26.17 -16.76
N VAL A 633 4.14 -25.94 -18.05
CA VAL A 633 5.01 -24.89 -18.57
C VAL A 633 4.32 -23.55 -18.42
N SER A 634 4.99 -22.61 -17.78
CA SER A 634 4.52 -21.24 -17.51
C SER A 634 5.15 -20.22 -18.45
N ALA A 635 4.71 -18.96 -18.35
CA ALA A 635 5.30 -17.86 -19.11
C ALA A 635 6.79 -17.63 -18.76
N ALA A 636 7.20 -17.92 -17.54
CA ALA A 636 8.60 -17.83 -17.11
C ALA A 636 9.51 -18.88 -17.77
N ASP A 637 8.93 -19.95 -18.32
CA ASP A 637 9.67 -21.04 -18.95
C ASP A 637 9.80 -20.87 -20.48
N LEU A 638 9.30 -19.76 -21.07
CA LEU A 638 9.25 -19.60 -22.54
C LEU A 638 10.62 -19.50 -23.19
N GLU A 639 11.65 -19.11 -22.46
CA GLU A 639 13.03 -19.06 -22.93
C GLU A 639 13.76 -20.42 -22.85
N ASP A 640 13.20 -21.37 -22.09
CA ASP A 640 13.72 -22.72 -21.98
C ASP A 640 13.31 -23.57 -23.21
N ILE A 641 14.24 -23.75 -24.14
CA ILE A 641 13.99 -24.48 -25.39
C ILE A 641 13.62 -25.96 -25.21
N GLU A 642 13.86 -26.54 -24.01
CA GLU A 642 13.43 -27.89 -23.67
C GLU A 642 11.95 -27.94 -23.25
N LYS A 643 11.40 -26.79 -22.81
CA LYS A 643 10.04 -26.67 -22.35
C LYS A 643 9.11 -25.97 -23.33
N ALA A 644 9.60 -24.94 -24.02
CA ALA A 644 8.82 -24.12 -24.93
C ALA A 644 9.57 -23.90 -26.27
N ARG A 645 8.83 -23.89 -27.36
CA ARG A 645 9.39 -23.63 -28.70
C ARG A 645 8.55 -22.57 -29.40
N LEU A 646 9.17 -21.45 -29.76
CA LEU A 646 8.55 -20.43 -30.61
C LEU A 646 8.29 -21.05 -32.00
N ILE A 647 7.03 -21.11 -32.42
CA ILE A 647 6.62 -21.71 -33.70
C ILE A 647 6.21 -20.66 -34.73
N PHE A 648 5.64 -19.53 -34.30
CA PHE A 648 5.29 -18.39 -35.14
C PHE A 648 5.48 -17.08 -34.41
N GLN A 649 5.79 -16.06 -35.20
CA GLN A 649 5.85 -14.67 -34.74
C GLN A 649 5.41 -13.77 -35.90
N CYS A 650 4.68 -12.69 -35.56
CA CYS A 650 4.43 -11.57 -36.47
C CYS A 650 4.34 -10.28 -35.64
N ASP A 651 4.69 -9.17 -36.26
CA ASP A 651 4.73 -7.85 -35.63
C ASP A 651 4.11 -6.77 -36.51
N VAL A 652 3.77 -5.67 -35.91
CA VAL A 652 3.20 -4.49 -36.58
C VAL A 652 4.26 -3.92 -37.53
N GLU A 653 3.83 -3.42 -38.71
CA GLU A 653 4.71 -2.71 -39.66
C GLU A 653 4.80 -1.24 -39.24
N ASP A 654 5.72 -0.89 -38.32
CA ASP A 654 5.86 0.44 -37.73
C ASP A 654 7.32 0.90 -37.53
N GLU A 655 8.26 0.23 -38.18
CA GLU A 655 9.71 0.48 -38.07
C GLU A 655 10.34 0.04 -36.73
N ILE A 656 9.58 -0.61 -35.80
CA ILE A 656 10.09 -1.19 -34.56
C ILE A 656 10.32 -2.68 -34.82
N ASP A 657 11.56 -3.09 -34.93
CA ASP A 657 11.96 -4.48 -35.20
C ASP A 657 12.55 -5.18 -33.97
N VAL A 658 12.74 -4.45 -32.88
CA VAL A 658 13.37 -4.95 -31.63
C VAL A 658 12.65 -4.38 -30.42
N VAL A 659 12.22 -5.26 -29.52
CA VAL A 659 11.69 -4.90 -28.19
C VAL A 659 12.75 -5.27 -27.15
N VAL A 660 13.17 -4.28 -26.36
CA VAL A 660 14.17 -4.42 -25.31
C VAL A 660 13.53 -4.03 -23.97
N ASN A 661 13.77 -4.82 -22.93
CA ASN A 661 13.43 -4.46 -21.57
C ASN A 661 14.69 -4.51 -20.69
N TYR A 662 14.66 -3.80 -19.58
CA TYR A 662 15.72 -3.85 -18.57
C TYR A 662 15.40 -4.95 -17.57
N VAL A 663 16.23 -6.00 -17.54
CA VAL A 663 16.10 -7.12 -16.62
C VAL A 663 17.23 -7.05 -15.60
N GLN A 664 16.90 -7.26 -14.33
CA GLN A 664 17.90 -7.29 -13.27
C GLN A 664 18.83 -8.50 -13.46
N ASP A 665 20.10 -8.24 -13.65
CA ASP A 665 21.14 -9.27 -13.68
C ASP A 665 21.67 -9.50 -12.26
N GLU A 666 21.46 -10.69 -11.72
CA GLU A 666 21.83 -11.03 -10.36
C GLU A 666 23.35 -11.05 -10.13
N GLU A 667 24.15 -11.37 -11.17
CA GLU A 667 25.61 -11.40 -11.07
C GLU A 667 26.23 -9.99 -11.08
N MET A 668 25.64 -9.08 -11.86
CA MET A 668 26.12 -7.72 -12.00
C MET A 668 25.46 -6.75 -10.99
N GLY A 669 24.34 -7.13 -10.41
CA GLY A 669 23.55 -6.27 -9.53
C GLY A 669 23.02 -4.99 -10.22
N LEU A 670 22.84 -5.04 -11.52
CA LEU A 670 22.43 -3.92 -12.37
C LEU A 670 21.30 -4.37 -13.31
N ALA A 671 20.40 -3.45 -13.63
CA ALA A 671 19.43 -3.66 -14.70
C ALA A 671 20.15 -3.59 -16.06
N VAL A 672 20.13 -4.67 -16.83
CA VAL A 672 20.77 -4.77 -18.13
C VAL A 672 19.72 -4.80 -19.24
N PRO A 673 19.95 -4.11 -20.38
CA PRO A 673 19.04 -4.18 -21.51
C PRO A 673 19.06 -5.58 -22.11
N THR A 674 17.91 -6.26 -22.02
CA THR A 674 17.73 -7.63 -22.50
C THR A 674 16.77 -7.62 -23.69
N LEU A 675 17.15 -8.32 -24.75
CA LEU A 675 16.29 -8.48 -25.91
C LEU A 675 15.11 -9.39 -25.57
N MET A 676 13.91 -8.84 -25.61
CA MET A 676 12.67 -9.57 -25.31
C MET A 676 12.02 -10.16 -26.57
N ALA A 677 12.05 -9.43 -27.69
CA ALA A 677 11.53 -9.88 -28.95
C ALA A 677 12.26 -9.20 -30.11
N SER A 678 12.35 -9.89 -31.22
CA SER A 678 12.88 -9.35 -32.48
C SER A 678 11.94 -9.72 -33.60
N GLY A 679 11.30 -8.75 -34.22
CA GLY A 679 10.33 -8.89 -35.30
C GLY A 679 10.91 -8.81 -36.68
N ALA A 680 10.08 -9.01 -37.68
CA ALA A 680 10.44 -8.87 -39.09
C ALA A 680 9.87 -7.60 -39.73
N ASN A 681 9.03 -6.88 -39.00
CA ASN A 681 8.34 -5.66 -39.44
C ASN A 681 7.52 -5.86 -40.72
N GLU A 682 6.81 -7.01 -40.81
CA GLU A 682 6.10 -7.49 -42.00
C GLU A 682 4.57 -7.38 -41.87
N GLY A 683 4.09 -6.92 -40.74
CA GLY A 683 2.65 -6.77 -40.43
C GLY A 683 2.02 -7.97 -39.74
N ILE A 684 0.88 -7.76 -39.13
CA ILE A 684 0.15 -8.76 -38.31
C ILE A 684 -0.47 -9.84 -39.20
N GLN A 685 -0.35 -11.08 -38.73
CA GLN A 685 -1.01 -12.26 -39.32
C GLN A 685 -1.98 -12.85 -38.29
N HIS A 686 -3.19 -13.16 -38.77
CA HIS A 686 -4.27 -13.70 -37.92
C HIS A 686 -4.50 -15.22 -38.11
N SER A 687 -3.72 -15.87 -38.96
CA SER A 687 -3.85 -17.31 -39.17
C SER A 687 -2.48 -17.98 -39.37
N PHE A 688 -2.27 -19.07 -38.64
CA PHE A 688 -1.00 -19.81 -38.63
C PHE A 688 -1.25 -21.27 -38.85
N ARG A 689 -0.43 -21.91 -39.71
CA ARG A 689 -0.54 -23.30 -40.07
C ARG A 689 0.59 -24.11 -39.45
N VAL A 690 0.26 -25.02 -38.54
CA VAL A 690 1.21 -25.94 -37.91
C VAL A 690 1.14 -27.29 -38.58
N THR A 691 2.25 -27.75 -39.17
CA THR A 691 2.31 -29.02 -39.94
C THR A 691 3.22 -30.06 -39.29
N LYS A 692 3.87 -29.72 -38.16
CA LYS A 692 4.79 -30.61 -37.43
C LYS A 692 4.60 -30.42 -35.94
N ASP A 693 4.64 -31.54 -35.25
CA ASP A 693 4.70 -31.60 -33.80
C ASP A 693 6.15 -31.51 -33.33
#